data_ed55ff8363469cd54812c0a3ba025564
#
_entry.id   ed55ff8363469cd54812c0a3ba025564
#
_cell.length_a   1.000
_cell.length_b   1.000
_cell.length_c   1.000
_cell.angle_alpha   90.00
_cell.angle_beta   90.00
_cell.angle_gamma   90.00
#
_symmetry.space_group_name_H-M   'P 1'
#
loop_
_entity.id
_entity.type
_entity.pdbx_description
1 polymer ?
#
loop_
_entity_poly.entity_id
_entity_poly.type
_entity_poly.pdbx_seq_one_letter_code
_entity_poly.pdbx_strand_id
1 'polypeptide(L)'
;MRADRFDPNKSGTVEVYSFHLLFEMKAFFIVQKTLRHKQRVKETPKTAAFPTVILHKKMTQPKEHRPMANKKDSRTLFLPQKKSFAEIQGKTANGLERKFDMKNFENYTRRYFMPPEPCFDWVKKDYIDKAPIWCSVDLRDGNQALIIPMSLEEKLTFWKHLIKVGFKEIEIGFPAASETEYEFCRTLIEQDLIPDDVTIQVLTQSREHIIAKTFEALKGCKNAIVHLYNSTSVAQREQVFRKSKEDIIKIAVEGAKLCKEYRSKTEGNFRFEYSPESFTGTEPEFALEICNAVIDIWQPTADDKVIMNLPVTVEESMPHVYASQIEYMCTHLNRRENVVVSLHPHNDRGCAVADTELGLLAGADRVEGTLFGNGERTGNVDLITVAMNMFSHGVDPELDFSNIPEITEVYEKMTRMHVYERQPYSGSLVFAAFSGSHQDAIAKGLKWREEKNPPHWNVPYLAIDPKDVGREYEGDVIRINSQSGKGGIGFLMQQNYGIDMPPKMREAFGYHVKSVSDHAHKELQPAEVYDVFKNNYLNISDKFTVTEAHFSQKNGISAVVTISYNSQDIVREATGNGRLDAVSNAVKDALGISYSITTYEEHALERGSSSQACAYVGIETENGVFWGAGIHTDIIDASIKALVSAINNSGLVK
;
A
#
# COMPACT_ATOMS: atom_id res chain seq x y z
N MET A 1 37.36 8.69 41.54
CA MET A 1 38.55 9.59 41.54
C MET A 1 38.62 10.25 40.17
N ARG A 2 38.65 11.58 40.22
CA ARG A 2 38.93 12.58 39.16
C ARG A 2 37.92 12.73 38.03
N ALA A 3 37.14 13.79 38.18
CA ALA A 3 36.50 14.59 37.14
C ALA A 3 37.60 15.31 36.34
N ASP A 4 37.45 15.41 35.02
CA ASP A 4 38.10 16.44 34.22
C ASP A 4 37.06 17.18 33.37
N ARG A 5 37.27 18.50 33.41
CA ARG A 5 36.38 19.61 33.03
C ARG A 5 36.23 19.74 31.52
N PHE A 6 35.02 20.06 31.07
CA PHE A 6 34.74 20.59 29.73
C PHE A 6 35.12 22.08 29.66
N ASP A 7 35.83 22.43 28.60
CA ASP A 7 36.18 23.79 28.22
C ASP A 7 35.22 24.32 27.11
N PRO A 8 34.52 25.43 27.31
CA PRO A 8 33.53 25.94 26.34
C PRO A 8 34.10 27.03 25.43
N ASN A 9 35.13 26.76 24.66
CA ASN A 9 35.60 27.71 23.62
C ASN A 9 36.30 26.98 22.48
N LYS A 10 35.54 26.44 21.55
CA LYS A 10 35.95 26.32 20.14
C LYS A 10 34.76 26.50 19.23
N SER A 11 34.67 27.71 18.69
CA SER A 11 33.87 28.10 17.53
C SER A 11 34.32 27.38 16.27
N GLY A 12 33.40 26.84 15.52
CA GLY A 12 33.68 26.32 14.19
C GLY A 12 32.62 25.34 13.74
N THR A 13 31.65 25.79 12.98
CA THR A 13 30.80 25.12 12.02
C THR A 13 29.32 25.60 12.12
N VAL A 14 29.12 26.82 11.63
CA VAL A 14 27.79 27.32 11.25
C VAL A 14 27.95 27.98 9.88
N GLU A 15 28.14 27.21 8.82
CA GLU A 15 28.19 27.77 7.43
C GLU A 15 27.74 26.79 6.33
N VAL A 16 27.05 25.70 6.62
CA VAL A 16 26.61 24.76 5.57
C VAL A 16 25.10 24.77 5.32
N TYR A 17 24.29 25.36 6.19
CA TYR A 17 22.81 25.36 6.03
C TYR A 17 22.25 26.56 5.26
N SER A 18 23.02 27.59 4.96
CA SER A 18 22.54 28.79 4.26
C SER A 18 22.56 28.70 2.73
N PHE A 19 23.23 27.73 2.12
CA PHE A 19 23.37 27.65 0.65
C PHE A 19 22.24 26.89 -0.04
N HIS A 20 21.55 26.00 0.65
CA HIS A 20 20.45 25.21 0.05
C HIS A 20 19.14 26.00 -0.06
N LEU A 21 18.82 26.84 0.92
CA LEU A 21 17.62 27.68 0.90
C LEU A 21 17.65 28.80 -0.17
N LEU A 22 18.83 29.27 -0.51
CA LEU A 22 19.00 30.32 -1.54
C LEU A 22 18.85 29.79 -2.98
N PHE A 23 19.05 28.49 -3.19
CA PHE A 23 18.90 27.89 -4.52
C PHE A 23 17.43 27.57 -4.84
N GLU A 24 16.64 27.16 -3.87
CA GLU A 24 15.21 26.90 -4.04
C GLU A 24 14.39 28.19 -4.20
N MET A 25 14.73 29.25 -3.48
CA MET A 25 14.07 30.52 -3.63
C MET A 25 14.33 31.19 -5.00
N LYS A 26 15.48 30.97 -5.63
CA LYS A 26 15.76 31.46 -7.00
C LYS A 26 15.00 30.70 -8.08
N ALA A 27 14.76 29.38 -7.90
CA ALA A 27 13.96 28.59 -8.83
C ALA A 27 12.48 29.00 -8.80
N PHE A 28 11.94 29.32 -7.62
CA PHE A 28 10.55 29.77 -7.47
C PHE A 28 10.28 31.14 -8.13
N PHE A 29 11.23 32.05 -8.08
CA PHE A 29 11.11 33.39 -8.73
C PHE A 29 11.21 33.35 -10.26
N ILE A 30 11.95 32.39 -10.83
CA ILE A 30 12.07 32.23 -12.28
C ILE A 30 10.78 31.66 -12.88
N VAL A 31 10.12 30.72 -12.19
CA VAL A 31 8.83 30.13 -12.63
C VAL A 31 7.71 31.18 -12.58
N GLN A 32 7.66 32.04 -11.57
CA GLN A 32 6.66 33.11 -11.50
C GLN A 32 6.85 34.20 -12.57
N LYS A 33 8.09 34.48 -12.98
CA LYS A 33 8.38 35.49 -14.04
C LYS A 33 7.99 34.98 -15.43
N THR A 34 8.10 33.68 -15.68
CA THR A 34 7.72 33.05 -16.96
C THR A 34 6.20 32.94 -17.14
N LEU A 35 5.46 32.75 -16.03
CA LEU A 35 4.00 32.70 -16.04
C LEU A 35 3.34 34.07 -16.25
N ARG A 36 3.96 35.18 -15.78
CA ARG A 36 3.45 36.55 -16.01
C ARG A 36 3.66 37.07 -17.43
N HIS A 37 4.53 36.46 -18.23
CA HIS A 37 4.79 36.92 -19.61
C HIS A 37 3.86 36.24 -20.64
N LYS A 38 3.10 35.20 -20.29
CA LYS A 38 2.13 34.55 -21.18
C LYS A 38 0.69 35.07 -21.08
N GLN A 39 0.41 36.03 -20.19
CA GLN A 39 -0.93 36.58 -19.98
C GLN A 39 -1.21 37.95 -20.64
N ARG A 40 -0.30 38.48 -21.49
CA ARG A 40 -0.48 39.76 -22.13
C ARG A 40 -0.46 39.71 -23.65
N VAL A 41 -1.30 38.89 -24.27
CA VAL A 41 -1.69 39.13 -25.70
C VAL A 41 -3.05 38.44 -25.91
N LYS A 42 -4.13 39.23 -25.98
CA LYS A 42 -5.28 39.22 -26.89
C LYS A 42 -6.56 39.66 -26.20
N GLU A 43 -6.79 40.93 -26.26
CA GLU A 43 -8.13 41.53 -26.29
C GLU A 43 -8.36 42.12 -27.67
N THR A 44 -9.54 41.89 -28.27
CA THR A 44 -10.50 42.88 -28.75
C THR A 44 -11.59 42.23 -29.61
N PRO A 45 -12.73 42.94 -29.86
CA PRO A 45 -14.09 42.39 -29.69
C PRO A 45 -14.96 42.47 -30.97
N LYS A 46 -16.22 41.99 -30.90
CA LYS A 46 -17.45 42.56 -31.50
C LYS A 46 -18.57 41.54 -31.65
N THR A 47 -19.64 41.74 -30.91
CA THR A 47 -21.02 42.20 -31.26
C THR A 47 -21.85 41.39 -32.23
N ALA A 48 -23.09 41.12 -31.79
CA ALA A 48 -24.43 41.23 -32.39
C ALA A 48 -25.27 39.96 -32.33
N ALA A 49 -26.30 39.93 -31.49
CA ALA A 49 -27.73 40.18 -31.75
C ALA A 49 -28.57 38.95 -32.13
N PHE A 50 -29.65 38.81 -31.36
CA PHE A 50 -30.81 37.91 -31.37
C PHE A 50 -31.58 37.84 -32.72
N PRO A 51 -32.55 36.92 -32.96
CA PRO A 51 -33.80 36.87 -32.20
C PRO A 51 -34.47 35.50 -31.97
N THR A 52 -35.43 35.55 -31.06
CA THR A 52 -36.45 34.64 -30.59
C THR A 52 -37.45 34.20 -31.67
N VAL A 53 -37.95 32.92 -31.65
CA VAL A 53 -39.32 32.56 -32.05
C VAL A 53 -39.82 31.37 -31.24
N ILE A 54 -41.04 31.57 -30.70
CA ILE A 54 -41.92 30.69 -29.98
C ILE A 54 -42.80 29.93 -30.99
N LEU A 55 -43.20 28.67 -30.74
CA LEU A 55 -44.61 28.18 -30.91
C LEU A 55 -44.82 26.69 -30.57
N HIS A 56 -45.65 26.49 -29.68
CA HIS A 56 -46.73 25.57 -29.28
C HIS A 56 -47.16 24.40 -30.19
N LYS A 57 -47.49 23.28 -29.57
CA LYS A 57 -48.78 22.49 -29.47
C LYS A 57 -48.56 20.97 -29.51
N LYS A 58 -48.95 20.30 -28.47
CA LYS A 58 -50.16 19.54 -28.08
C LYS A 58 -50.25 18.08 -28.56
N MET A 59 -50.37 17.21 -27.55
CA MET A 59 -51.29 16.04 -27.34
C MET A 59 -51.34 14.90 -28.39
N THR A 60 -51.21 13.66 -27.97
CA THR A 60 -52.23 12.73 -27.44
C THR A 60 -51.67 11.31 -27.27
N GLN A 61 -52.13 10.62 -26.21
CA GLN A 61 -51.99 9.15 -26.03
C GLN A 61 -53.06 8.42 -26.89
N PRO A 62 -52.97 7.10 -27.10
CA PRO A 62 -53.65 6.18 -26.20
C PRO A 62 -52.97 4.81 -25.93
N LYS A 63 -53.59 4.12 -25.00
CA LYS A 63 -53.39 2.86 -24.31
C LYS A 63 -53.49 1.58 -25.15
N GLU A 64 -53.04 0.47 -24.46
CA GLU A 64 -53.46 -0.94 -24.46
C GLU A 64 -52.52 -1.92 -25.19
N HIS A 65 -52.08 -3.05 -24.70
CA HIS A 65 -52.61 -4.18 -23.95
C HIS A 65 -51.48 -5.11 -23.48
N ARG A 66 -51.68 -5.72 -22.30
CA ARG A 66 -50.88 -6.91 -21.84
C ARG A 66 -51.43 -8.18 -22.50
N PRO A 67 -50.60 -9.24 -22.58
CA PRO A 67 -50.93 -10.43 -21.79
C PRO A 67 -49.75 -11.06 -21.02
N MET A 68 -50.15 -11.90 -20.07
CA MET A 68 -49.38 -12.56 -19.01
C MET A 68 -48.55 -13.75 -19.48
N ALA A 69 -47.53 -13.99 -18.64
CA ALA A 69 -47.02 -15.23 -18.08
C ALA A 69 -46.20 -16.22 -18.93
N ASN A 70 -44.92 -16.39 -18.54
CA ASN A 70 -44.48 -17.72 -18.07
C ASN A 70 -43.17 -17.61 -17.25
N LYS A 71 -43.20 -18.19 -16.06
CA LYS A 71 -42.08 -18.38 -15.17
C LYS A 71 -41.08 -19.37 -15.78
N LYS A 72 -39.80 -19.00 -15.85
CA LYS A 72 -38.67 -19.94 -15.71
C LYS A 72 -37.58 -19.25 -14.94
N ASP A 73 -37.23 -19.85 -13.80
CA ASP A 73 -36.08 -19.56 -12.99
C ASP A 73 -34.78 -19.61 -13.81
N SER A 74 -34.03 -18.53 -13.79
CA SER A 74 -32.56 -18.58 -13.97
C SER A 74 -31.97 -17.43 -13.16
N ARG A 75 -31.29 -17.80 -12.07
CA ARG A 75 -30.43 -16.90 -11.29
C ARG A 75 -29.33 -16.39 -12.19
N THR A 76 -29.50 -15.20 -12.70
CA THR A 76 -28.43 -14.48 -13.40
C THR A 76 -27.75 -13.58 -12.38
N LEU A 77 -26.50 -13.91 -12.06
CA LEU A 77 -25.60 -13.00 -11.36
C LEU A 77 -25.62 -11.63 -12.07
N PHE A 78 -25.97 -10.60 -11.34
CA PHE A 78 -25.81 -9.22 -11.80
C PHE A 78 -24.30 -8.90 -11.81
N LEU A 79 -23.64 -9.17 -12.94
CA LEU A 79 -22.38 -8.51 -13.26
C LEU A 79 -22.73 -7.06 -13.61
N PRO A 80 -22.02 -6.04 -13.10
CA PRO A 80 -22.26 -4.67 -13.51
C PRO A 80 -22.08 -4.57 -15.02
N GLN A 81 -23.11 -4.12 -15.72
CA GLN A 81 -23.06 -3.91 -17.16
C GLN A 81 -21.87 -3.01 -17.48
N LYS A 82 -20.96 -3.49 -18.33
CA LYS A 82 -19.88 -2.66 -18.87
C LYS A 82 -20.52 -1.44 -19.54
N LYS A 83 -20.35 -0.27 -18.96
CA LYS A 83 -20.77 1.00 -19.58
C LYS A 83 -20.17 1.10 -20.97
N SER A 84 -20.96 1.53 -21.95
CA SER A 84 -20.49 1.72 -23.30
C SER A 84 -19.41 2.82 -23.34
N PHE A 85 -18.52 2.78 -24.33
CA PHE A 85 -17.45 3.77 -24.49
C PHE A 85 -18.01 5.22 -24.62
N ALA A 86 -19.24 5.36 -25.14
CA ALA A 86 -19.96 6.63 -25.23
C ALA A 86 -20.42 7.15 -23.86
N GLU A 87 -20.75 6.27 -22.91
CA GLU A 87 -21.08 6.63 -21.52
C GLU A 87 -19.85 7.06 -20.73
N ILE A 88 -18.67 6.48 -21.05
CA ILE A 88 -17.38 6.88 -20.45
C ILE A 88 -16.96 8.26 -20.97
N GLN A 89 -17.31 8.62 -22.22
CA GLN A 89 -17.03 9.94 -22.80
C GLN A 89 -18.04 11.03 -22.42
N GLY A 90 -18.98 10.76 -21.52
CA GLY A 90 -19.92 11.76 -21.04
C GLY A 90 -21.05 12.12 -22.02
N LYS A 91 -21.26 11.32 -23.07
CA LYS A 91 -22.40 11.47 -23.98
C LYS A 91 -23.60 10.70 -23.48
N THR A 92 -24.75 11.36 -23.38
CA THR A 92 -26.03 10.68 -23.14
C THR A 92 -26.48 9.96 -24.41
N ALA A 93 -27.39 8.97 -24.30
CA ALA A 93 -27.99 8.26 -25.43
C ALA A 93 -28.64 9.19 -26.49
N ASN A 94 -28.89 10.45 -26.14
CA ASN A 94 -29.48 11.47 -27.01
C ASN A 94 -28.45 12.47 -27.56
N GLY A 95 -27.14 12.20 -27.46
CA GLY A 95 -26.11 13.04 -28.05
C GLY A 95 -25.82 14.37 -27.31
N LEU A 96 -26.46 14.60 -26.16
CA LEU A 96 -26.16 15.77 -25.33
C LEU A 96 -24.84 15.57 -24.58
N GLU A 97 -23.88 16.48 -24.80
CA GLU A 97 -22.63 16.51 -24.02
C GLU A 97 -22.96 16.76 -22.54
N ARG A 98 -22.59 15.84 -21.65
CA ARG A 98 -22.53 16.14 -20.21
C ARG A 98 -21.36 17.10 -20.00
N LYS A 99 -21.64 18.33 -19.66
CA LYS A 99 -20.64 19.21 -19.08
C LYS A 99 -20.29 18.68 -17.69
N PHE A 100 -19.13 18.05 -17.57
CA PHE A 100 -18.52 17.81 -16.26
C PHE A 100 -17.97 19.15 -15.77
N ASP A 101 -18.65 19.77 -14.82
CA ASP A 101 -18.22 21.03 -14.24
C ASP A 101 -17.86 20.80 -12.76
N MET A 102 -16.56 20.91 -12.42
CA MET A 102 -16.06 20.83 -11.03
C MET A 102 -16.34 22.11 -10.23
N LYS A 103 -17.11 23.08 -10.77
CA LYS A 103 -17.48 24.32 -10.06
C LYS A 103 -18.49 24.10 -8.94
N ASN A 104 -19.05 22.90 -8.80
CA ASN A 104 -19.93 22.55 -7.69
C ASN A 104 -19.29 22.63 -6.30
N PHE A 105 -17.98 22.89 -6.21
CA PHE A 105 -17.29 23.11 -4.92
C PHE A 105 -17.91 24.28 -4.12
N GLU A 106 -18.57 25.22 -4.77
CA GLU A 106 -19.28 26.33 -4.14
C GLU A 106 -20.47 25.88 -3.27
N ASN A 107 -20.95 24.64 -3.47
CA ASN A 107 -22.02 24.04 -2.66
C ASN A 107 -21.49 23.45 -1.33
N TYR A 108 -20.18 23.42 -1.13
CA TYR A 108 -19.57 22.81 0.04
C TYR A 108 -18.96 23.88 0.94
N THR A 109 -19.13 23.68 2.24
CA THR A 109 -18.54 24.53 3.28
C THR A 109 -17.86 23.65 4.35
N ARG A 110 -17.05 24.27 5.20
CA ARG A 110 -16.51 23.59 6.39
C ARG A 110 -17.67 23.29 7.34
N ARG A 111 -17.88 22.02 7.70
CA ARG A 111 -18.97 21.56 8.57
C ARG A 111 -18.48 21.04 9.92
N TYR A 112 -17.19 21.16 10.18
CA TYR A 112 -16.55 20.78 11.41
C TYR A 112 -16.38 21.98 12.36
N PHE A 113 -16.15 21.69 13.62
CA PHE A 113 -15.97 22.68 14.67
C PHE A 113 -14.57 22.58 15.28
N MET A 114 -13.90 23.71 15.43
CA MET A 114 -12.69 23.79 16.25
C MET A 114 -13.08 23.83 17.74
N PRO A 115 -12.24 23.29 18.64
CA PRO A 115 -12.42 23.53 20.06
C PRO A 115 -12.50 25.04 20.40
N PRO A 116 -13.24 25.42 21.44
CA PRO A 116 -13.40 26.82 21.81
C PRO A 116 -12.12 27.48 22.31
N GLU A 117 -11.11 26.69 22.64
CA GLU A 117 -9.79 27.12 23.08
C GLU A 117 -8.67 26.39 22.30
N PRO A 118 -7.44 26.96 22.30
CA PRO A 118 -6.30 26.31 21.66
C PRO A 118 -5.93 24.98 22.34
N CYS A 119 -5.95 23.89 21.58
CA CYS A 119 -5.57 22.54 22.00
C CYS A 119 -4.46 22.02 21.08
N PHE A 120 -3.20 22.24 21.46
CA PHE A 120 -2.02 21.95 20.65
C PHE A 120 -0.90 21.26 21.44
N ASP A 121 -1.19 20.69 22.60
CA ASP A 121 -0.17 20.01 23.40
C ASP A 121 0.25 18.68 22.79
N TRP A 122 -0.62 18.07 21.97
CA TRP A 122 -0.32 16.87 21.21
C TRP A 122 0.89 17.04 20.27
N VAL A 123 1.13 18.24 19.72
CA VAL A 123 2.29 18.57 18.86
C VAL A 123 3.62 18.41 19.60
N LYS A 124 3.64 18.43 20.93
CA LYS A 124 4.86 18.31 21.74
C LYS A 124 5.41 16.88 21.79
N LYS A 125 4.58 15.90 21.43
CA LYS A 125 4.97 14.49 21.35
C LYS A 125 5.34 14.15 19.91
N ASP A 126 6.44 13.45 19.70
CA ASP A 126 6.99 13.11 18.40
C ASP A 126 6.65 11.69 17.94
N TYR A 127 6.20 10.82 18.86
CA TYR A 127 5.75 9.45 18.56
C TYR A 127 4.82 8.91 19.64
N ILE A 128 4.14 7.80 19.36
CA ILE A 128 3.30 7.04 20.29
C ILE A 128 4.22 6.09 21.05
N ASP A 129 4.35 6.26 22.35
CA ASP A 129 5.34 5.58 23.20
C ASP A 129 4.87 4.25 23.81
N LYS A 130 3.60 3.91 23.66
CA LYS A 130 2.98 2.66 24.16
C LYS A 130 1.78 2.24 23.33
N ALA A 131 1.47 0.95 23.35
CA ALA A 131 0.26 0.42 22.72
C ALA A 131 -1.01 1.02 23.37
N PRO A 132 -2.03 1.39 22.58
CA PRO A 132 -3.36 1.67 23.10
C PRO A 132 -4.09 0.36 23.46
N ILE A 133 -5.24 0.48 24.12
CA ILE A 133 -6.18 -0.64 24.17
C ILE A 133 -6.77 -0.83 22.78
N TRP A 134 -6.57 -2.00 22.18
CA TRP A 134 -7.09 -2.32 20.85
C TRP A 134 -8.46 -2.98 20.93
N CYS A 135 -9.42 -2.48 20.16
CA CYS A 135 -10.71 -3.13 19.93
C CYS A 135 -10.93 -3.42 18.46
N SER A 136 -11.05 -4.70 18.09
CA SER A 136 -11.50 -5.06 16.75
C SER A 136 -13.00 -4.88 16.63
N VAL A 137 -13.43 -4.14 15.61
CA VAL A 137 -14.85 -4.02 15.22
C VAL A 137 -15.16 -4.77 13.92
N ASP A 138 -14.27 -5.67 13.49
CA ASP A 138 -14.43 -6.47 12.27
C ASP A 138 -15.75 -7.26 12.22
N LEU A 139 -16.15 -7.86 13.36
CA LEU A 139 -17.35 -8.70 13.46
C LEU A 139 -18.65 -7.91 13.61
N ARG A 140 -18.58 -6.59 13.83
CA ARG A 140 -19.74 -5.69 13.87
C ARG A 140 -19.72 -4.72 12.69
N ASP A 141 -18.89 -3.69 12.73
CA ASP A 141 -18.87 -2.62 11.74
C ASP A 141 -18.29 -3.09 10.39
N GLY A 142 -17.22 -3.88 10.44
CA GLY A 142 -16.67 -4.56 9.28
C GLY A 142 -17.66 -5.51 8.63
N ASN A 143 -18.31 -6.38 9.42
CA ASN A 143 -19.31 -7.34 8.93
C ASN A 143 -20.57 -6.66 8.38
N GLN A 144 -21.03 -5.59 9.04
CA GLN A 144 -22.21 -4.82 8.62
C GLN A 144 -22.04 -4.24 7.21
N ALA A 145 -20.82 -3.87 6.83
CA ALA A 145 -20.49 -3.26 5.55
C ALA A 145 -20.33 -4.27 4.39
N LEU A 146 -20.29 -5.58 4.68
CA LEU A 146 -20.12 -6.60 3.65
C LEU A 146 -21.36 -6.75 2.78
N ILE A 147 -21.16 -6.93 1.47
CA ILE A 147 -22.25 -7.22 0.53
C ILE A 147 -22.98 -8.52 0.93
N ILE A 148 -22.24 -9.50 1.41
CA ILE A 148 -22.74 -10.75 1.99
C ILE A 148 -22.14 -10.83 3.41
N PRO A 149 -22.91 -10.51 4.45
CA PRO A 149 -22.47 -10.64 5.83
C PRO A 149 -22.03 -12.07 6.15
N MET A 150 -21.13 -12.21 7.10
CA MET A 150 -20.62 -13.52 7.53
C MET A 150 -21.73 -14.36 8.15
N SER A 151 -21.72 -15.66 7.83
CA SER A 151 -22.49 -16.67 8.54
C SER A 151 -21.97 -16.88 9.97
N LEU A 152 -22.73 -17.59 10.80
CA LEU A 152 -22.29 -17.94 12.15
C LEU A 152 -20.93 -18.67 12.15
N GLU A 153 -20.73 -19.63 11.24
CA GLU A 153 -19.47 -20.39 11.14
C GLU A 153 -18.29 -19.51 10.72
N GLU A 154 -18.52 -18.57 9.79
CA GLU A 154 -17.52 -17.61 9.35
C GLU A 154 -17.15 -16.64 10.47
N LYS A 155 -18.14 -16.14 11.22
CA LYS A 155 -17.90 -15.30 12.41
C LYS A 155 -17.10 -16.05 13.47
N LEU A 156 -17.41 -17.32 13.76
CA LEU A 156 -16.66 -18.15 14.71
C LEU A 156 -15.21 -18.40 14.25
N THR A 157 -15.00 -18.55 12.95
CA THR A 157 -13.65 -18.70 12.39
C THR A 157 -12.87 -17.42 12.53
N PHE A 158 -13.47 -16.28 12.19
CA PHE A 158 -12.83 -14.98 12.29
C PHE A 158 -12.59 -14.55 13.74
N TRP A 159 -13.51 -14.86 14.66
CA TRP A 159 -13.35 -14.70 16.11
C TRP A 159 -12.08 -15.36 16.64
N LYS A 160 -11.87 -16.64 16.31
CA LYS A 160 -10.66 -17.38 16.72
C LYS A 160 -9.39 -16.75 16.16
N HIS A 161 -9.48 -16.20 14.97
CA HIS A 161 -8.37 -15.53 14.32
C HIS A 161 -8.01 -14.20 15.01
N LEU A 162 -9.01 -13.39 15.36
CA LEU A 162 -8.79 -12.13 16.11
C LEU A 162 -8.15 -12.40 17.48
N ILE A 163 -8.56 -13.46 18.19
CA ILE A 163 -7.92 -13.88 19.44
C ILE A 163 -6.46 -14.30 19.20
N LYS A 164 -6.17 -15.04 18.10
CA LYS A 164 -4.81 -15.44 17.74
C LYS A 164 -3.91 -14.24 17.46
N VAL A 165 -4.42 -13.18 16.84
CA VAL A 165 -3.71 -11.92 16.62
C VAL A 165 -3.42 -11.19 17.93
N GLY A 166 -4.19 -11.44 18.99
CA GLY A 166 -3.93 -10.86 20.32
C GLY A 166 -4.97 -9.86 20.80
N PHE A 167 -6.06 -9.62 20.07
CA PHE A 167 -7.10 -8.69 20.51
C PHE A 167 -7.72 -9.12 21.84
N LYS A 168 -7.82 -8.17 22.78
CA LYS A 168 -8.41 -8.35 24.11
C LYS A 168 -9.80 -7.76 24.24
N GLU A 169 -10.16 -6.83 23.36
CA GLU A 169 -11.52 -6.32 23.23
C GLU A 169 -11.98 -6.49 21.78
N ILE A 170 -13.18 -7.09 21.60
CA ILE A 170 -13.72 -7.41 20.27
C ILE A 170 -15.20 -7.09 20.24
N GLU A 171 -15.62 -6.17 19.38
CA GLU A 171 -17.04 -5.89 19.15
C GLU A 171 -17.64 -6.93 18.23
N ILE A 172 -18.45 -7.82 18.80
CA ILE A 172 -18.93 -9.03 18.15
C ILE A 172 -20.20 -8.82 17.31
N GLY A 173 -20.94 -7.72 17.56
CA GLY A 173 -22.15 -7.45 16.81
C GLY A 173 -23.16 -6.59 17.54
N PHE A 174 -24.38 -6.59 17.00
CA PHE A 174 -25.55 -5.92 17.57
C PHE A 174 -26.64 -6.97 17.83
N PRO A 175 -26.64 -7.65 18.98
CA PRO A 175 -27.50 -8.82 19.26
C PRO A 175 -29.00 -8.53 19.14
N ALA A 176 -29.43 -7.28 19.30
CA ALA A 176 -30.83 -6.89 19.14
C ALA A 176 -31.24 -6.61 17.69
N ALA A 177 -30.28 -6.57 16.72
CA ALA A 177 -30.56 -6.23 15.34
C ALA A 177 -31.00 -7.40 14.48
N SER A 178 -30.48 -8.60 14.71
CA SER A 178 -30.81 -9.79 13.92
C SER A 178 -30.64 -11.09 14.72
N GLU A 179 -31.24 -12.16 14.22
CA GLU A 179 -31.13 -13.52 14.80
C GLU A 179 -29.68 -14.01 14.75
N THR A 180 -28.98 -13.85 13.64
CA THR A 180 -27.58 -14.26 13.50
C THR A 180 -26.65 -13.57 14.53
N GLU A 181 -26.85 -12.27 14.77
CA GLU A 181 -26.07 -11.51 15.75
C GLU A 181 -26.38 -12.01 17.18
N TYR A 182 -27.63 -12.32 17.47
CA TYR A 182 -28.04 -12.89 18.74
C TYR A 182 -27.47 -14.29 18.93
N GLU A 183 -27.61 -15.19 17.94
CA GLU A 183 -27.08 -16.55 17.98
C GLU A 183 -25.56 -16.57 18.15
N PHE A 184 -24.84 -15.68 17.46
CA PHE A 184 -23.40 -15.59 17.59
C PHE A 184 -22.98 -15.22 19.01
N CYS A 185 -23.59 -14.19 19.59
CA CYS A 185 -23.34 -13.80 20.99
C CYS A 185 -23.65 -14.98 21.94
N ARG A 186 -24.78 -15.65 21.79
CA ARG A 186 -25.16 -16.81 22.62
C ARG A 186 -24.21 -17.97 22.43
N THR A 187 -23.80 -18.28 21.21
CA THR A 187 -22.86 -19.36 20.91
C THR A 187 -21.53 -19.16 21.61
N LEU A 188 -20.98 -17.93 21.58
CA LEU A 188 -19.72 -17.61 22.28
C LEU A 188 -19.83 -17.87 23.79
N ILE A 189 -20.96 -17.49 24.39
CA ILE A 189 -21.20 -17.63 25.83
C ILE A 189 -21.50 -19.08 26.22
N GLU A 190 -22.44 -19.74 25.53
CA GLU A 190 -22.94 -21.07 25.89
C GLU A 190 -21.91 -22.18 25.63
N GLN A 191 -21.02 -22.00 24.68
CA GLN A 191 -19.94 -22.93 24.37
C GLN A 191 -18.61 -22.56 25.05
N ASP A 192 -18.61 -21.57 25.96
CA ASP A 192 -17.42 -21.09 26.70
C ASP A 192 -16.22 -20.77 25.77
N LEU A 193 -16.50 -20.04 24.66
CA LEU A 193 -15.52 -19.71 23.63
C LEU A 193 -14.80 -18.36 23.88
N ILE A 194 -15.12 -17.67 24.97
CA ILE A 194 -14.53 -16.39 25.34
C ILE A 194 -13.40 -16.64 26.34
N PRO A 195 -12.13 -16.44 25.98
CA PRO A 195 -11.01 -16.54 26.93
C PRO A 195 -11.18 -15.58 28.11
N ASP A 196 -10.64 -15.95 29.27
CA ASP A 196 -10.78 -15.16 30.51
C ASP A 196 -10.18 -13.75 30.40
N ASP A 197 -9.19 -13.55 29.52
CA ASP A 197 -8.50 -12.29 29.23
C ASP A 197 -9.08 -11.51 28.05
N VAL A 198 -10.19 -11.98 27.45
CA VAL A 198 -10.89 -11.33 26.35
C VAL A 198 -12.24 -10.81 26.82
N THR A 199 -12.57 -9.59 26.43
CA THR A 199 -13.85 -8.94 26.69
C THR A 199 -14.60 -8.75 25.37
N ILE A 200 -15.83 -9.28 25.30
CA ILE A 200 -16.70 -8.99 24.15
C ILE A 200 -17.36 -7.64 24.31
N GLN A 201 -17.54 -6.96 23.17
CA GLN A 201 -18.32 -5.71 23.11
C GLN A 201 -19.58 -5.94 22.26
N VAL A 202 -20.69 -5.35 22.68
CA VAL A 202 -21.97 -5.43 21.95
C VAL A 202 -22.62 -4.07 21.84
N LEU A 203 -23.05 -3.73 20.61
CA LEU A 203 -23.72 -2.46 20.32
C LEU A 203 -25.16 -2.46 20.80
N THR A 204 -25.64 -1.32 21.32
CA THR A 204 -27.04 -1.11 21.67
C THR A 204 -27.46 0.34 21.43
N GLN A 205 -28.70 0.53 20.97
CA GLN A 205 -29.31 1.86 20.84
C GLN A 205 -29.97 2.30 22.15
N SER A 206 -30.06 3.61 22.37
CA SER A 206 -30.76 4.21 23.52
C SER A 206 -32.30 4.04 23.41
N ARG A 207 -32.75 2.77 23.47
CA ARG A 207 -34.18 2.37 23.49
C ARG A 207 -34.36 1.17 24.42
N GLU A 208 -35.33 1.26 25.33
CA GLU A 208 -35.53 0.25 26.38
C GLU A 208 -35.58 -1.19 25.85
N HIS A 209 -36.41 -1.49 24.83
CA HIS A 209 -36.57 -2.85 24.30
C HIS A 209 -35.28 -3.38 23.64
N ILE A 210 -34.44 -2.49 23.05
CA ILE A 210 -33.16 -2.84 22.46
C ILE A 210 -32.14 -3.16 23.57
N ILE A 211 -32.04 -2.29 24.58
CA ILE A 211 -31.16 -2.49 25.74
C ILE A 211 -31.56 -3.79 26.48
N ALA A 212 -32.84 -4.00 26.72
CA ALA A 212 -33.34 -5.23 27.34
C ALA A 212 -32.91 -6.49 26.57
N LYS A 213 -33.05 -6.48 25.23
CA LYS A 213 -32.64 -7.59 24.36
C LYS A 213 -31.13 -7.81 24.36
N THR A 214 -30.35 -6.71 24.43
CA THR A 214 -28.88 -6.79 24.55
C THR A 214 -28.46 -7.49 25.85
N PHE A 215 -29.04 -7.13 27.01
CA PHE A 215 -28.74 -7.80 28.27
C PHE A 215 -29.27 -9.22 28.33
N GLU A 216 -30.37 -9.53 27.65
CA GLU A 216 -30.85 -10.91 27.47
C GLU A 216 -29.80 -11.76 26.75
N ALA A 217 -29.22 -11.21 25.65
CA ALA A 217 -28.18 -11.88 24.90
C ALA A 217 -26.89 -12.10 25.72
N LEU A 218 -26.56 -11.19 26.64
CA LEU A 218 -25.36 -11.26 27.51
C LEU A 218 -25.53 -12.15 28.74
N LYS A 219 -26.70 -12.73 28.98
CA LYS A 219 -26.94 -13.57 30.18
C LYS A 219 -25.94 -14.73 30.25
N GLY A 220 -25.22 -14.82 31.37
CA GLY A 220 -24.17 -15.81 31.61
C GLY A 220 -22.78 -15.42 31.06
N CYS A 221 -22.63 -14.23 30.45
CA CYS A 221 -21.33 -13.72 30.07
C CYS A 221 -20.56 -13.24 31.30
N LYS A 222 -19.28 -13.61 31.41
CA LYS A 222 -18.41 -13.20 32.53
C LYS A 222 -18.05 -11.72 32.43
N ASN A 223 -17.53 -11.28 31.27
CA ASN A 223 -17.06 -9.93 31.02
C ASN A 223 -17.59 -9.42 29.68
N ALA A 224 -18.23 -8.23 29.67
CA ALA A 224 -18.64 -7.59 28.43
C ALA A 224 -18.62 -6.05 28.53
N ILE A 225 -18.53 -5.39 27.37
CA ILE A 225 -18.76 -3.97 27.19
C ILE A 225 -20.11 -3.81 26.51
N VAL A 226 -20.99 -3.01 27.11
CA VAL A 226 -22.26 -2.61 26.50
C VAL A 226 -22.08 -1.23 25.89
N HIS A 227 -22.04 -1.17 24.58
CA HIS A 227 -21.77 0.03 23.80
C HIS A 227 -23.07 0.74 23.44
N LEU A 228 -23.40 1.77 24.20
CA LEU A 228 -24.57 2.64 24.00
C LEU A 228 -24.23 3.77 23.03
N TYR A 229 -25.09 4.06 22.06
CA TYR A 229 -24.91 5.21 21.18
C TYR A 229 -26.21 5.94 20.84
N ASN A 230 -26.07 7.22 20.52
CA ASN A 230 -27.04 8.01 19.81
C ASN A 230 -26.35 9.16 19.06
N SER A 231 -26.93 9.58 17.93
CA SER A 231 -26.34 10.62 17.08
C SER A 231 -26.51 12.02 17.67
N THR A 232 -25.45 12.85 17.55
CA THR A 232 -25.36 14.16 18.21
C THR A 232 -25.10 15.33 17.27
N SER A 233 -24.67 15.09 16.00
CA SER A 233 -24.30 16.14 15.07
C SER A 233 -25.43 17.11 14.74
N VAL A 234 -25.07 18.31 14.28
CA VAL A 234 -26.03 19.33 13.83
C VAL A 234 -26.96 18.76 12.76
N ALA A 235 -26.42 18.08 11.76
CA ALA A 235 -27.21 17.50 10.68
C ALA A 235 -28.23 16.45 11.18
N GLN A 236 -27.81 15.59 12.13
CA GLN A 236 -28.69 14.58 12.69
C GLN A 236 -29.80 15.22 13.56
N ARG A 237 -29.44 16.21 14.39
CA ARG A 237 -30.42 16.91 15.24
C ARG A 237 -31.47 17.63 14.41
N GLU A 238 -31.07 18.35 13.36
CA GLU A 238 -31.96 19.20 12.56
C GLU A 238 -32.77 18.42 11.52
N GLN A 239 -32.15 17.49 10.82
CA GLN A 239 -32.74 16.85 9.65
C GLN A 239 -33.43 15.52 9.99
N VAL A 240 -32.85 14.72 10.90
CA VAL A 240 -33.32 13.36 11.21
C VAL A 240 -34.19 13.36 12.45
N PHE A 241 -33.65 13.77 13.59
CA PHE A 241 -34.39 13.74 14.85
C PHE A 241 -35.37 14.93 15.01
N ARG A 242 -35.01 16.08 14.47
CA ARG A 242 -35.74 17.35 14.65
C ARG A 242 -35.93 17.67 16.13
N LYS A 243 -34.83 17.58 16.89
CA LYS A 243 -34.78 17.72 18.34
C LYS A 243 -33.75 18.75 18.78
N SER A 244 -34.00 19.37 19.92
CA SER A 244 -33.06 20.28 20.59
C SER A 244 -31.88 19.50 21.18
N LYS A 245 -30.81 20.21 21.58
CA LYS A 245 -29.65 19.63 22.30
C LYS A 245 -30.08 18.95 23.60
N GLU A 246 -30.97 19.57 24.34
CA GLU A 246 -31.51 19.06 25.60
C GLU A 246 -32.31 17.75 25.40
N ASP A 247 -33.08 17.65 24.33
CA ASP A 247 -33.80 16.42 23.99
C ASP A 247 -32.82 15.28 23.59
N ILE A 248 -31.71 15.59 22.90
CA ILE A 248 -30.69 14.60 22.54
C ILE A 248 -29.93 14.14 23.82
N ILE A 249 -29.57 15.04 24.72
CA ILE A 249 -29.00 14.68 26.04
C ILE A 249 -29.93 13.76 26.80
N LYS A 250 -31.22 14.07 26.80
CA LYS A 250 -32.24 13.25 27.49
C LYS A 250 -32.27 11.82 26.96
N ILE A 251 -32.13 11.62 25.64
CA ILE A 251 -32.05 10.28 25.04
C ILE A 251 -30.82 9.52 25.56
N ALA A 252 -29.66 10.15 25.61
CA ALA A 252 -28.43 9.55 26.11
C ALA A 252 -28.53 9.18 27.59
N VAL A 253 -29.02 10.12 28.41
CA VAL A 253 -29.19 9.95 29.85
C VAL A 253 -30.23 8.85 30.20
N GLU A 254 -31.33 8.77 29.46
CA GLU A 254 -32.32 7.70 29.63
C GLU A 254 -31.72 6.34 29.28
N GLY A 255 -30.99 6.24 28.15
CA GLY A 255 -30.26 5.03 27.78
C GLY A 255 -29.22 4.62 28.81
N ALA A 256 -28.44 5.57 29.33
CA ALA A 256 -27.43 5.31 30.35
C ALA A 256 -28.07 4.80 31.69
N LYS A 257 -29.22 5.35 32.10
CA LYS A 257 -29.98 4.86 33.27
C LYS A 257 -30.47 3.44 33.05
N LEU A 258 -31.02 3.15 31.88
CA LEU A 258 -31.49 1.80 31.52
C LEU A 258 -30.32 0.79 31.50
N CYS A 259 -29.18 1.12 30.92
CA CYS A 259 -28.00 0.26 30.99
C CYS A 259 -27.61 -0.06 32.43
N LYS A 260 -27.56 0.94 33.29
CA LYS A 260 -27.27 0.78 34.75
C LYS A 260 -28.30 -0.09 35.45
N GLU A 261 -29.58 0.09 35.13
CA GLU A 261 -30.68 -0.71 35.68
C GLU A 261 -30.58 -2.18 35.24
N TYR A 262 -30.43 -2.45 33.95
CA TYR A 262 -30.31 -3.81 33.44
C TYR A 262 -29.03 -4.51 33.93
N ARG A 263 -27.90 -3.79 34.03
CA ARG A 263 -26.67 -4.31 34.63
C ARG A 263 -26.93 -4.83 36.05
N SER A 264 -27.71 -4.09 36.86
CA SER A 264 -28.01 -4.50 38.26
C SER A 264 -28.88 -5.77 38.34
N LYS A 265 -29.54 -6.14 37.25
CA LYS A 265 -30.42 -7.32 37.14
C LYS A 265 -29.77 -8.51 36.41
N THR A 266 -28.59 -8.32 35.87
CA THR A 266 -27.88 -9.33 35.06
C THR A 266 -26.54 -9.66 35.72
N GLU A 267 -26.29 -10.93 35.97
CA GLU A 267 -25.03 -11.40 36.56
C GLU A 267 -23.89 -11.29 35.51
N GLY A 268 -22.75 -10.74 35.90
CA GLY A 268 -21.57 -10.56 35.08
C GLY A 268 -20.86 -9.24 35.38
N ASN A 269 -19.64 -9.09 34.87
CA ASN A 269 -18.85 -7.87 34.92
C ASN A 269 -19.06 -7.10 33.63
N PHE A 270 -19.96 -6.10 33.64
CA PHE A 270 -20.30 -5.31 32.50
C PHE A 270 -19.76 -3.89 32.63
N ARG A 271 -18.86 -3.50 31.74
CA ARG A 271 -18.44 -2.10 31.55
C ARG A 271 -19.35 -1.40 30.54
N PHE A 272 -19.38 -0.09 30.58
CA PHE A 272 -20.17 0.70 29.64
C PHE A 272 -19.29 1.53 28.71
N GLU A 273 -19.73 1.61 27.48
CA GLU A 273 -19.22 2.52 26.47
C GLU A 273 -20.35 3.43 25.97
N TYR A 274 -20.02 4.70 25.74
CA TYR A 274 -20.93 5.64 25.10
C TYR A 274 -20.28 6.32 23.91
N SER A 275 -20.99 6.33 22.78
CA SER A 275 -20.61 7.06 21.57
C SER A 275 -21.61 8.19 21.28
N PRO A 276 -21.19 9.48 21.31
CA PRO A 276 -21.89 10.56 20.64
C PRO A 276 -21.66 10.44 19.14
N GLU A 277 -22.46 9.60 18.47
CA GLU A 277 -22.29 9.30 17.05
C GLU A 277 -22.25 10.58 16.22
N SER A 278 -21.40 10.61 15.18
CA SER A 278 -21.08 11.80 14.38
C SER A 278 -20.41 12.91 15.21
N PHE A 279 -19.46 12.53 16.09
CA PHE A 279 -18.73 13.45 16.97
C PHE A 279 -18.05 14.58 16.18
N THR A 280 -17.42 14.30 15.04
CA THR A 280 -16.73 15.31 14.21
C THR A 280 -17.65 16.38 13.62
N GLY A 281 -18.94 16.06 13.45
CA GLY A 281 -19.99 17.00 13.04
C GLY A 281 -20.79 17.61 14.22
N THR A 282 -20.30 17.42 15.45
CA THR A 282 -20.91 17.91 16.71
C THR A 282 -20.03 19.03 17.29
N GLU A 283 -20.65 20.08 17.84
CA GLU A 283 -19.92 21.13 18.53
C GLU A 283 -19.17 20.53 19.74
N PRO A 284 -17.86 20.80 19.94
CA PRO A 284 -17.06 20.20 21.01
C PRO A 284 -17.64 20.40 22.40
N GLU A 285 -18.18 21.61 22.69
CA GLU A 285 -18.82 21.92 23.94
C GLU A 285 -20.08 21.08 24.17
N PHE A 286 -20.85 20.83 23.13
CA PHE A 286 -22.05 19.98 23.22
C PHE A 286 -21.68 18.49 23.34
N ALA A 287 -20.64 18.03 22.64
CA ALA A 287 -20.12 16.69 22.83
C ALA A 287 -19.61 16.45 24.25
N LEU A 288 -18.93 17.44 24.83
CA LEU A 288 -18.49 17.41 26.24
C LEU A 288 -19.66 17.38 27.22
N GLU A 289 -20.68 18.22 27.00
CA GLU A 289 -21.88 18.29 27.82
C GLU A 289 -22.63 16.94 27.87
N ILE A 290 -22.88 16.32 26.73
CA ILE A 290 -23.60 15.05 26.65
C ILE A 290 -22.77 13.88 27.22
N CYS A 291 -21.45 13.84 26.98
CA CYS A 291 -20.57 12.83 27.57
C CYS A 291 -20.55 12.97 29.09
N ASN A 292 -20.39 14.18 29.61
CA ASN A 292 -20.42 14.42 31.07
C ASN A 292 -21.78 14.07 31.69
N ALA A 293 -22.91 14.33 31.01
CA ALA A 293 -24.23 13.92 31.47
C ALA A 293 -24.37 12.38 31.59
N VAL A 294 -23.75 11.62 30.67
CA VAL A 294 -23.71 10.15 30.76
C VAL A 294 -22.77 9.68 31.88
N ILE A 295 -21.58 10.28 31.98
CA ILE A 295 -20.61 10.00 33.07
C ILE A 295 -21.25 10.22 34.44
N ASP A 296 -22.06 11.27 34.60
CA ASP A 296 -22.77 11.57 35.84
C ASP A 296 -23.85 10.54 36.21
N ILE A 297 -24.39 9.79 35.25
CA ILE A 297 -25.28 8.66 35.51
C ILE A 297 -24.48 7.42 35.90
N TRP A 298 -23.40 7.12 35.21
CA TRP A 298 -22.63 5.88 35.40
C TRP A 298 -21.70 5.96 36.61
N GLN A 299 -21.19 7.17 36.96
CA GLN A 299 -20.33 7.40 38.11
C GLN A 299 -19.09 6.50 38.14
N PRO A 300 -18.22 6.53 37.10
CA PRO A 300 -17.08 5.64 37.02
C PRO A 300 -16.11 5.80 38.20
N THR A 301 -15.45 4.70 38.54
CA THR A 301 -14.40 4.61 39.58
C THR A 301 -13.14 3.98 38.99
N ALA A 302 -12.06 3.91 39.74
CA ALA A 302 -10.81 3.28 39.30
C ALA A 302 -11.01 1.80 38.95
N ASP A 303 -11.90 1.10 39.66
CA ASP A 303 -12.19 -0.33 39.45
C ASP A 303 -13.34 -0.57 38.44
N ASP A 304 -14.11 0.45 38.09
CA ASP A 304 -15.26 0.38 37.17
C ASP A 304 -15.20 1.57 36.21
N LYS A 305 -14.22 1.51 35.28
CA LYS A 305 -14.01 2.53 34.27
C LYS A 305 -15.06 2.43 33.17
N VAL A 306 -15.43 3.59 32.62
CA VAL A 306 -16.30 3.69 31.43
C VAL A 306 -15.51 4.15 30.24
N ILE A 307 -16.04 3.90 29.05
CA ILE A 307 -15.43 4.26 27.77
C ILE A 307 -16.26 5.39 27.15
N MET A 308 -15.59 6.47 26.75
CA MET A 308 -16.15 7.52 25.89
C MET A 308 -15.51 7.38 24.51
N ASN A 309 -16.27 6.85 23.57
CA ASN A 309 -15.80 6.61 22.21
C ASN A 309 -16.21 7.80 21.33
N LEU A 310 -15.23 8.45 20.70
CA LEU A 310 -15.39 9.71 19.98
C LEU A 310 -15.23 9.46 18.46
N PRO A 311 -16.30 9.00 17.74
CA PRO A 311 -16.14 8.49 16.40
C PRO A 311 -15.99 9.58 15.35
N VAL A 312 -15.03 9.40 14.44
CA VAL A 312 -15.00 10.06 13.14
C VAL A 312 -15.99 9.33 12.24
N THR A 313 -17.28 9.45 12.49
CA THR A 313 -18.33 8.76 11.73
C THR A 313 -18.28 9.12 10.25
N VAL A 314 -17.93 10.37 9.95
CA VAL A 314 -17.51 10.86 8.62
C VAL A 314 -16.31 11.78 8.82
N GLU A 315 -15.25 11.59 8.05
CA GLU A 315 -14.12 12.52 8.05
C GLU A 315 -14.53 13.85 7.42
N GLU A 316 -14.79 14.86 8.23
CA GLU A 316 -15.19 16.19 7.78
C GLU A 316 -14.04 17.22 7.84
N SER A 317 -12.94 16.91 8.53
CA SER A 317 -11.81 17.81 8.77
C SER A 317 -10.47 17.18 8.42
N MET A 318 -9.41 17.95 8.57
CA MET A 318 -8.04 17.42 8.54
C MET A 318 -7.68 16.82 9.90
N PRO A 319 -6.76 15.85 9.98
CA PRO A 319 -6.44 15.10 11.22
C PRO A 319 -6.06 15.95 12.41
N HIS A 320 -5.36 17.06 12.22
CA HIS A 320 -4.99 17.98 13.31
C HIS A 320 -6.20 18.64 13.99
N VAL A 321 -7.34 18.78 13.31
CA VAL A 321 -8.58 19.28 13.90
C VAL A 321 -9.15 18.25 14.85
N TYR A 322 -9.19 16.98 14.41
CA TYR A 322 -9.64 15.88 15.26
C TYR A 322 -8.74 15.72 16.49
N ALA A 323 -7.41 15.76 16.31
CA ALA A 323 -6.47 15.71 17.43
C ALA A 323 -6.77 16.82 18.47
N SER A 324 -7.01 18.05 18.01
CA SER A 324 -7.37 19.15 18.91
C SER A 324 -8.72 18.93 19.60
N GLN A 325 -9.72 18.34 18.92
CA GLN A 325 -10.98 17.95 19.53
C GLN A 325 -10.79 16.87 20.60
N ILE A 326 -9.95 15.87 20.34
CA ILE A 326 -9.62 14.81 21.31
C ILE A 326 -8.90 15.39 22.54
N GLU A 327 -7.91 16.26 22.33
CA GLU A 327 -7.22 16.92 23.45
C GLU A 327 -8.20 17.73 24.32
N TYR A 328 -9.10 18.48 23.69
CA TYR A 328 -10.16 19.20 24.39
C TYR A 328 -11.03 18.25 25.24
N MET A 329 -11.47 17.14 24.69
CA MET A 329 -12.25 16.15 25.43
C MET A 329 -11.43 15.54 26.58
N CYS A 330 -10.18 15.13 26.31
CA CYS A 330 -9.30 14.56 27.33
C CYS A 330 -9.02 15.49 28.51
N THR A 331 -9.00 16.79 28.27
CA THR A 331 -8.71 17.79 29.33
C THR A 331 -9.95 18.25 30.10
N HIS A 332 -11.18 18.07 29.55
CA HIS A 332 -12.41 18.59 30.12
C HIS A 332 -13.44 17.55 30.59
N LEU A 333 -13.26 16.27 30.21
CA LEU A 333 -14.16 15.21 30.68
C LEU A 333 -14.10 15.07 32.19
N ASN A 334 -15.29 15.04 32.84
CA ASN A 334 -15.42 14.77 34.27
C ASN A 334 -14.81 13.39 34.58
N ARG A 335 -14.09 13.29 35.72
CA ARG A 335 -13.51 12.01 36.19
C ARG A 335 -12.60 11.34 35.15
N ARG A 336 -11.83 12.13 34.38
CA ARG A 336 -10.99 11.67 33.26
C ARG A 336 -10.12 10.47 33.65
N GLU A 337 -9.64 10.40 34.88
CA GLU A 337 -8.81 9.31 35.41
C GLU A 337 -9.56 7.94 35.44
N ASN A 338 -10.89 7.98 35.44
CA ASN A 338 -11.77 6.81 35.44
C ASN A 338 -12.50 6.63 34.10
N VAL A 339 -12.15 7.41 33.09
CA VAL A 339 -12.72 7.36 31.74
C VAL A 339 -11.65 6.94 30.75
N VAL A 340 -11.92 5.92 29.96
CA VAL A 340 -11.13 5.52 28.80
C VAL A 340 -11.64 6.30 27.59
N VAL A 341 -10.81 7.12 26.97
CA VAL A 341 -11.14 7.81 25.73
C VAL A 341 -10.77 6.92 24.54
N SER A 342 -11.76 6.56 23.75
CA SER A 342 -11.63 5.69 22.58
C SER A 342 -11.80 6.47 21.29
N LEU A 343 -11.05 6.08 20.27
CA LEU A 343 -11.11 6.59 18.90
C LEU A 343 -11.77 5.54 18.00
N HIS A 344 -12.63 5.99 17.08
CA HIS A 344 -13.25 5.14 16.07
C HIS A 344 -13.30 5.87 14.71
N PRO A 345 -12.17 5.99 14.00
CA PRO A 345 -12.14 6.71 12.74
C PRO A 345 -12.60 5.87 11.55
N HIS A 346 -13.44 6.49 10.70
CA HIS A 346 -13.65 6.08 9.31
C HIS A 346 -12.67 6.82 8.37
N ASN A 347 -12.58 6.38 7.12
CA ASN A 347 -11.52 6.75 6.18
C ASN A 347 -12.04 7.53 4.96
N ASP A 348 -13.06 8.38 5.14
CA ASP A 348 -13.74 9.08 4.03
C ASP A 348 -12.81 10.01 3.23
N ARG A 349 -11.77 10.55 3.86
CA ARG A 349 -10.76 11.41 3.25
C ARG A 349 -9.40 10.73 3.05
N GLY A 350 -9.30 9.43 3.42
CA GLY A 350 -8.06 8.69 3.38
C GLY A 350 -7.09 9.02 4.52
N CYS A 351 -7.58 9.52 5.65
CA CYS A 351 -6.75 9.99 6.76
C CYS A 351 -6.99 9.25 8.09
N ALA A 352 -7.78 8.17 8.12
CA ALA A 352 -8.14 7.48 9.36
C ALA A 352 -6.93 7.05 10.20
N VAL A 353 -5.83 6.61 9.56
CA VAL A 353 -4.57 6.29 10.26
C VAL A 353 -4.00 7.54 10.93
N ALA A 354 -3.94 8.67 10.21
CA ALA A 354 -3.44 9.93 10.77
C ALA A 354 -4.36 10.49 11.86
N ASP A 355 -5.69 10.37 11.73
CA ASP A 355 -6.65 10.72 12.78
C ASP A 355 -6.38 9.91 14.05
N THR A 356 -6.11 8.62 13.90
CA THR A 356 -5.80 7.72 15.01
C THR A 356 -4.48 8.07 15.68
N GLU A 357 -3.40 8.19 14.91
CA GLU A 357 -2.06 8.51 15.45
C GLU A 357 -2.06 9.85 16.19
N LEU A 358 -2.61 10.89 15.58
CA LEU A 358 -2.69 12.21 16.22
C LEU A 358 -3.65 12.23 17.41
N GLY A 359 -4.76 11.46 17.36
CA GLY A 359 -5.68 11.29 18.48
C GLY A 359 -5.03 10.61 19.69
N LEU A 360 -4.15 9.63 19.48
CA LEU A 360 -3.34 8.99 20.52
C LEU A 360 -2.32 9.97 21.12
N LEU A 361 -1.65 10.77 20.30
CA LEU A 361 -0.79 11.86 20.79
C LEU A 361 -1.58 12.87 21.61
N ALA A 362 -2.85 13.13 21.28
CA ALA A 362 -3.75 14.03 21.96
C ALA A 362 -4.30 13.48 23.31
N GLY A 363 -3.99 12.22 23.64
CA GLY A 363 -4.29 11.65 24.94
C GLY A 363 -5.42 10.61 24.97
N ALA A 364 -5.83 10.08 23.81
CA ALA A 364 -6.70 8.91 23.77
C ALA A 364 -6.00 7.66 24.31
N ASP A 365 -6.79 6.74 24.86
CA ASP A 365 -6.32 5.53 25.52
C ASP A 365 -6.56 4.26 24.69
N ARG A 366 -7.52 4.30 23.76
CA ARG A 366 -8.09 3.13 23.09
C ARG A 366 -8.40 3.44 21.64
N VAL A 367 -8.35 2.42 20.79
CA VAL A 367 -8.65 2.51 19.35
C VAL A 367 -9.59 1.38 18.94
N GLU A 368 -10.65 1.72 18.24
CA GLU A 368 -11.52 0.80 17.50
C GLU A 368 -11.23 0.88 16.01
N GLY A 369 -11.15 -0.26 15.36
CA GLY A 369 -10.92 -0.35 13.92
C GLY A 369 -11.02 -1.78 13.43
N THR A 370 -10.58 -2.01 12.19
CA THR A 370 -10.67 -3.32 11.56
C THR A 370 -9.35 -3.72 10.92
N LEU A 371 -9.16 -5.00 10.70
CA LEU A 371 -8.07 -5.50 9.87
C LEU A 371 -8.26 -4.97 8.43
N PHE A 372 -7.19 -4.45 7.85
CA PHE A 372 -7.14 -3.86 6.51
C PHE A 372 -8.11 -2.69 6.27
N GLY A 373 -8.74 -2.16 7.31
CA GLY A 373 -9.60 -0.98 7.21
C GLY A 373 -10.99 -1.23 6.60
N ASN A 374 -11.51 -2.47 6.66
CA ASN A 374 -12.86 -2.77 6.18
C ASN A 374 -13.94 -2.02 6.99
N GLY A 375 -15.02 -1.61 6.34
CA GLY A 375 -16.14 -0.94 7.00
C GLY A 375 -17.02 -0.15 6.05
N GLU A 376 -17.95 0.58 6.62
CA GLU A 376 -18.90 1.40 5.87
C GLU A 376 -18.19 2.42 4.96
N ARG A 377 -18.76 2.68 3.79
CA ARG A 377 -18.30 3.65 2.78
C ARG A 377 -16.86 3.39 2.32
N THR A 378 -15.88 4.05 2.93
CA THR A 378 -14.43 3.94 2.63
C THR A 378 -13.68 3.09 3.66
N GLY A 379 -14.40 2.55 4.64
CA GLY A 379 -13.87 1.70 5.69
C GLY A 379 -13.55 2.40 7.00
N ASN A 380 -13.12 1.62 7.96
CA ASN A 380 -12.57 2.04 9.27
C ASN A 380 -11.07 2.31 9.17
N VAL A 381 -10.46 2.74 10.27
CA VAL A 381 -9.00 2.74 10.38
C VAL A 381 -8.46 1.32 10.27
N ASP A 382 -7.38 1.15 9.49
CA ASP A 382 -6.64 -0.10 9.39
C ASP A 382 -5.74 -0.30 10.61
N LEU A 383 -6.12 -1.22 11.50
CA LEU A 383 -5.38 -1.51 12.73
C LEU A 383 -3.98 -2.08 12.46
N ILE A 384 -3.81 -2.85 11.36
CA ILE A 384 -2.49 -3.37 10.98
C ILE A 384 -1.56 -2.20 10.68
N THR A 385 -2.03 -1.23 9.90
CA THR A 385 -1.21 -0.06 9.54
C THR A 385 -0.82 0.75 10.78
N VAL A 386 -1.74 1.03 11.70
CA VAL A 386 -1.44 1.80 12.93
C VAL A 386 -0.45 1.03 13.82
N ALA A 387 -0.68 -0.26 14.05
CA ALA A 387 0.19 -1.10 14.87
C ALA A 387 1.60 -1.23 14.27
N MET A 388 1.71 -1.44 12.96
CA MET A 388 3.00 -1.55 12.28
C MET A 388 3.74 -0.22 12.17
N ASN A 389 3.03 0.91 12.14
CA ASN A 389 3.66 2.23 12.28
C ASN A 389 4.35 2.37 13.64
N MET A 390 3.69 1.95 14.73
CA MET A 390 4.30 1.91 16.07
C MET A 390 5.50 0.96 16.12
N PHE A 391 5.35 -0.25 15.57
CA PHE A 391 6.43 -1.24 15.49
C PHE A 391 7.65 -0.68 14.77
N SER A 392 7.47 0.05 13.67
CA SER A 392 8.55 0.68 12.91
C SER A 392 9.32 1.76 13.69
N HIS A 393 8.72 2.27 14.77
CA HIS A 393 9.33 3.20 15.72
C HIS A 393 9.92 2.51 16.97
N GLY A 394 9.91 1.17 17.00
CA GLY A 394 10.45 0.38 18.11
C GLY A 394 9.51 0.28 19.31
N VAL A 395 8.21 0.48 19.11
CA VAL A 395 7.17 0.31 20.12
C VAL A 395 6.42 -0.98 19.86
N ASP A 396 6.35 -1.87 20.86
CA ASP A 396 5.58 -3.11 20.79
C ASP A 396 4.08 -2.77 20.71
N PRO A 397 3.40 -3.14 19.62
CA PRO A 397 1.96 -2.90 19.48
C PRO A 397 1.10 -3.87 20.31
N GLU A 398 1.68 -4.87 20.98
CA GLU A 398 0.98 -5.92 21.73
C GLU A 398 -0.02 -6.74 20.88
N LEU A 399 0.14 -6.72 19.55
CA LEU A 399 -0.59 -7.52 18.56
C LEU A 399 0.39 -8.29 17.68
N ASP A 400 0.08 -9.54 17.37
CA ASP A 400 0.93 -10.41 16.57
C ASP A 400 0.58 -10.34 15.07
N PHE A 401 1.37 -9.57 14.33
CA PHE A 401 1.35 -9.48 12.88
C PHE A 401 2.54 -10.18 12.21
N SER A 402 3.20 -11.11 12.90
CA SER A 402 4.36 -11.84 12.38
C SER A 402 4.05 -12.72 11.16
N ASN A 403 2.78 -12.95 10.85
CA ASN A 403 2.33 -13.71 9.67
C ASN A 403 1.15 -13.03 8.96
N ILE A 404 1.38 -11.84 8.39
CA ILE A 404 0.37 -11.11 7.61
C ILE A 404 -0.22 -11.93 6.45
N PRO A 405 0.52 -12.80 5.73
CA PRO A 405 -0.06 -13.64 4.69
C PRO A 405 -1.21 -14.52 5.18
N GLU A 406 -1.10 -15.15 6.35
CA GLU A 406 -2.17 -15.96 6.95
C GLU A 406 -3.39 -15.09 7.31
N ILE A 407 -3.13 -13.90 7.86
CA ILE A 407 -4.19 -12.94 8.23
C ILE A 407 -4.95 -12.51 6.97
N THR A 408 -4.23 -12.22 5.89
CA THR A 408 -4.81 -11.86 4.59
C THR A 408 -5.69 -13.00 4.05
N GLU A 409 -5.20 -14.24 4.06
CA GLU A 409 -5.95 -15.40 3.57
C GLU A 409 -7.28 -15.58 4.34
N VAL A 410 -7.23 -15.52 5.67
CA VAL A 410 -8.43 -15.66 6.52
C VAL A 410 -9.39 -14.49 6.25
N TYR A 411 -8.88 -13.26 6.21
CA TYR A 411 -9.68 -12.08 5.95
C TYR A 411 -10.39 -12.16 4.59
N GLU A 412 -9.67 -12.40 3.49
CA GLU A 412 -10.25 -12.47 2.15
C GLU A 412 -11.29 -13.59 2.02
N LYS A 413 -11.02 -14.74 2.65
CA LYS A 413 -11.94 -15.88 2.66
C LYS A 413 -13.23 -15.59 3.41
N MET A 414 -13.17 -14.93 4.58
CA MET A 414 -14.34 -14.67 5.41
C MET A 414 -15.12 -13.46 4.91
N THR A 415 -14.45 -12.41 4.48
CA THR A 415 -15.10 -11.16 4.04
C THR A 415 -15.44 -11.13 2.56
N ARG A 416 -14.78 -11.92 1.74
CA ARG A 416 -14.85 -11.88 0.27
C ARG A 416 -14.38 -10.55 -0.31
N MET A 417 -13.66 -9.77 0.51
CA MET A 417 -12.99 -8.54 0.10
C MET A 417 -11.55 -8.87 -0.26
N HIS A 418 -10.97 -8.12 -1.17
CA HIS A 418 -9.57 -8.28 -1.57
C HIS A 418 -8.70 -7.21 -0.93
N VAL A 419 -7.55 -7.60 -0.38
CA VAL A 419 -6.57 -6.66 0.16
C VAL A 419 -5.87 -5.95 -1.00
N TYR A 420 -5.88 -4.62 -0.97
CA TYR A 420 -5.27 -3.81 -2.03
C TYR A 420 -3.77 -4.09 -2.16
N GLU A 421 -3.27 -4.24 -3.38
CA GLU A 421 -1.89 -4.65 -3.67
C GLU A 421 -0.84 -3.71 -3.07
N ARG A 422 -1.19 -2.47 -2.77
CA ARG A 422 -0.32 -1.47 -2.14
C ARG A 422 -0.80 -1.06 -0.74
N GLN A 423 -1.61 -1.90 -0.09
CA GLN A 423 -1.97 -1.70 1.31
C GLN A 423 -0.69 -1.68 2.17
N PRO A 424 -0.49 -0.68 3.03
CA PRO A 424 0.71 -0.62 3.85
C PRO A 424 0.99 -1.94 4.58
N TYR A 425 2.24 -2.38 4.58
CA TYR A 425 2.76 -3.63 5.18
C TYR A 425 2.16 -4.94 4.64
N SER A 426 0.93 -4.93 4.13
CA SER A 426 0.14 -6.13 3.82
C SER A 426 0.03 -6.42 2.33
N GLY A 427 0.00 -5.41 1.49
CA GLY A 427 -0.23 -5.54 0.06
C GLY A 427 0.83 -6.35 -0.66
N SER A 428 0.45 -7.09 -1.70
CA SER A 428 1.33 -7.98 -2.46
C SER A 428 2.54 -7.28 -3.10
N LEU A 429 2.50 -5.96 -3.29
CA LEU A 429 3.56 -5.20 -3.97
C LEU A 429 4.40 -4.31 -3.01
N VAL A 430 4.16 -4.35 -1.69
CA VAL A 430 4.79 -3.39 -0.77
C VAL A 430 6.26 -3.69 -0.48
N PHE A 431 6.69 -4.96 -0.62
CA PHE A 431 8.08 -5.38 -0.47
C PHE A 431 8.76 -5.67 -1.81
N ALA A 432 8.22 -5.16 -2.92
CA ALA A 432 8.79 -5.23 -4.25
C ALA A 432 9.29 -3.85 -4.70
N ALA A 433 10.40 -3.80 -5.41
CA ALA A 433 10.89 -2.58 -6.03
C ALA A 433 10.98 -2.75 -7.55
N PHE A 434 10.47 -1.78 -8.30
CA PHE A 434 10.43 -1.81 -9.77
C PHE A 434 11.51 -0.95 -10.42
N SER A 435 12.08 -0.01 -9.68
CA SER A 435 13.21 0.81 -10.15
C SER A 435 14.53 0.08 -9.91
N GLY A 436 15.35 -0.08 -10.94
CA GLY A 436 16.64 -0.75 -10.80
C GLY A 436 17.61 -0.07 -9.81
N SER A 437 17.50 1.24 -9.63
CA SER A 437 18.28 1.94 -8.60
C SER A 437 17.82 1.62 -7.19
N HIS A 438 16.50 1.40 -6.98
CA HIS A 438 15.96 0.97 -5.69
C HIS A 438 16.35 -0.48 -5.39
N GLN A 439 16.25 -1.38 -6.38
CA GLN A 439 16.67 -2.78 -6.25
C GLN A 439 18.16 -2.90 -5.89
N ASP A 440 19.02 -2.18 -6.60
CA ASP A 440 20.46 -2.15 -6.30
C ASP A 440 20.75 -1.62 -4.88
N ALA A 441 20.04 -0.57 -4.46
CA ALA A 441 20.21 -0.02 -3.12
C ALA A 441 19.72 -0.98 -2.03
N ILE A 442 18.58 -1.65 -2.22
CA ILE A 442 18.06 -2.67 -1.29
C ILE A 442 19.03 -3.83 -1.20
N ALA A 443 19.48 -4.39 -2.32
CA ALA A 443 20.43 -5.51 -2.35
C ALA A 443 21.73 -5.17 -1.60
N LYS A 444 22.30 -3.96 -1.83
CA LYS A 444 23.48 -3.48 -1.12
C LYS A 444 23.22 -3.27 0.38
N GLY A 445 22.04 -2.74 0.72
CA GLY A 445 21.62 -2.53 2.10
C GLY A 445 21.48 -3.84 2.87
N LEU A 446 20.83 -4.85 2.28
CA LEU A 446 20.68 -6.19 2.86
C LEU A 446 22.05 -6.85 3.06
N LYS A 447 22.93 -6.82 2.04
CA LYS A 447 24.29 -7.35 2.14
C LYS A 447 25.10 -6.63 3.21
N TRP A 448 25.01 -5.31 3.28
CA TRP A 448 25.70 -4.53 4.32
C TRP A 448 25.23 -4.92 5.73
N ARG A 449 23.91 -5.15 5.92
CA ARG A 449 23.38 -5.64 7.19
C ARG A 449 23.90 -7.02 7.55
N GLU A 450 23.93 -7.95 6.59
CA GLU A 450 24.49 -9.29 6.78
C GLU A 450 25.95 -9.24 7.22
N GLU A 451 26.76 -8.37 6.61
CA GLU A 451 28.18 -8.21 6.93
C GLU A 451 28.45 -7.47 8.26
N LYS A 452 27.62 -6.48 8.61
CA LYS A 452 27.86 -5.57 9.74
C LYS A 452 27.00 -5.87 10.97
N ASN A 453 25.89 -6.57 10.80
CA ASN A 453 24.89 -6.89 11.82
C ASN A 453 24.56 -5.68 12.73
N PRO A 454 24.10 -4.54 12.17
CA PRO A 454 23.77 -3.35 12.95
C PRO A 454 22.54 -3.60 13.85
N PRO A 455 22.45 -2.93 15.03
CA PRO A 455 21.39 -3.20 16.00
C PRO A 455 19.99 -2.76 15.54
N HIS A 456 19.89 -1.82 14.59
CA HIS A 456 18.62 -1.25 14.14
C HIS A 456 18.44 -1.46 12.64
N TRP A 457 17.17 -1.56 12.21
CA TRP A 457 16.82 -1.64 10.79
C TRP A 457 17.04 -0.30 10.08
N ASN A 458 17.70 -0.34 8.92
CA ASN A 458 18.00 0.86 8.12
C ASN A 458 18.23 0.55 6.65
N VAL A 459 17.59 -0.50 6.11
CA VAL A 459 17.72 -0.85 4.69
C VAL A 459 17.00 0.22 3.84
N PRO A 460 17.67 0.79 2.82
CA PRO A 460 17.02 1.77 1.95
C PRO A 460 15.74 1.23 1.32
N TYR A 461 14.68 2.06 1.27
CA TYR A 461 13.38 1.76 0.67
C TYR A 461 12.53 0.67 1.34
N LEU A 462 12.99 0.06 2.44
CA LEU A 462 12.23 -0.89 3.24
C LEU A 462 12.03 -0.31 4.64
N ALA A 463 10.79 0.05 4.97
CA ALA A 463 10.45 0.64 6.27
C ALA A 463 10.70 -0.32 7.44
N ILE A 464 10.48 -1.62 7.21
CA ILE A 464 10.71 -2.72 8.17
C ILE A 464 11.40 -3.88 7.46
N ASP A 465 11.89 -4.86 8.22
CA ASP A 465 12.29 -6.15 7.65
C ASP A 465 11.03 -6.93 7.21
N PRO A 466 10.90 -7.30 5.94
CA PRO A 466 9.76 -8.11 5.49
C PRO A 466 9.57 -9.41 6.30
N LYS A 467 10.65 -9.96 6.86
CA LYS A 467 10.61 -11.19 7.68
C LYS A 467 9.83 -11.02 8.98
N ASP A 468 9.78 -9.80 9.52
CA ASP A 468 9.03 -9.51 10.74
C ASP A 468 7.51 -9.69 10.58
N VAL A 469 7.04 -9.69 9.33
CA VAL A 469 5.62 -9.89 8.98
C VAL A 469 5.37 -11.17 8.16
N GLY A 470 6.30 -12.13 8.21
CA GLY A 470 6.20 -13.43 7.54
C GLY A 470 6.37 -13.37 6.02
N ARG A 471 7.08 -12.34 5.51
CA ARG A 471 7.36 -12.15 4.07
C ARG A 471 8.86 -12.06 3.81
N GLU A 472 9.21 -12.05 2.54
CA GLU A 472 10.58 -11.77 2.09
C GLU A 472 10.59 -10.56 1.16
N TYR A 473 11.76 -9.97 0.96
CA TYR A 473 11.92 -8.99 -0.11
C TYR A 473 11.77 -9.71 -1.46
N GLU A 474 10.75 -9.34 -2.20
CA GLU A 474 10.41 -9.95 -3.48
C GLU A 474 11.24 -9.32 -4.61
N GLY A 475 12.56 -9.57 -4.59
CA GLY A 475 13.47 -9.14 -5.65
C GLY A 475 13.19 -9.79 -7.01
N ASP A 476 12.52 -10.95 -7.01
CA ASP A 476 12.22 -11.73 -8.21
C ASP A 476 10.99 -11.24 -8.99
N VAL A 477 10.18 -10.34 -8.43
CA VAL A 477 9.12 -9.65 -9.15
C VAL A 477 9.71 -8.49 -9.96
N ILE A 478 10.83 -8.73 -10.66
CA ILE A 478 11.40 -7.77 -11.58
C ILE A 478 10.55 -7.77 -12.84
N ARG A 479 9.56 -6.90 -12.86
CA ARG A 479 8.80 -6.60 -14.07
C ARG A 479 9.59 -5.62 -14.91
N ILE A 480 10.04 -6.05 -16.06
CA ILE A 480 10.80 -5.21 -16.98
C ILE A 480 9.84 -4.54 -17.95
N ASN A 481 9.68 -3.24 -17.75
CA ASN A 481 8.93 -2.35 -18.64
C ASN A 481 9.84 -1.23 -19.16
N SER A 482 9.33 -0.37 -20.01
CA SER A 482 10.03 0.77 -20.59
C SER A 482 10.65 1.74 -19.57
N GLN A 483 10.20 1.71 -18.31
CA GLN A 483 10.68 2.55 -17.21
C GLN A 483 11.79 1.87 -16.38
N SER A 484 12.03 0.57 -16.59
CA SER A 484 13.03 -0.19 -15.81
C SER A 484 14.45 0.33 -16.06
N GLY A 485 15.20 0.55 -14.99
CA GLY A 485 16.59 1.04 -15.07
C GLY A 485 17.57 -0.03 -15.57
N LYS A 486 18.76 0.39 -16.03
CA LYS A 486 19.85 -0.47 -16.50
C LYS A 486 20.29 -1.50 -15.45
N GLY A 487 20.19 -1.15 -14.17
CA GLY A 487 20.54 -2.02 -13.04
C GLY A 487 19.58 -3.19 -12.86
N GLY A 488 18.28 -2.99 -13.06
CA GLY A 488 17.26 -4.02 -12.86
C GLY A 488 17.41 -5.19 -13.84
N ILE A 489 17.67 -4.89 -15.11
CA ILE A 489 17.88 -5.92 -16.14
C ILE A 489 19.14 -6.75 -15.86
N GLY A 490 20.23 -6.09 -15.46
CA GLY A 490 21.47 -6.77 -15.08
C GLY A 490 21.31 -7.66 -13.85
N PHE A 491 20.63 -7.17 -12.83
CA PHE A 491 20.32 -7.93 -11.62
C PHE A 491 19.45 -9.17 -11.91
N LEU A 492 18.40 -9.01 -12.72
CA LEU A 492 17.55 -10.12 -13.19
C LEU A 492 18.38 -11.23 -13.86
N MET A 493 19.25 -10.85 -14.80
CA MET A 493 20.07 -11.81 -15.55
C MET A 493 21.06 -12.53 -14.63
N GLN A 494 21.62 -11.83 -13.67
CA GLN A 494 22.54 -12.40 -12.67
C GLN A 494 21.84 -13.35 -11.72
N GLN A 495 20.69 -12.97 -11.17
CA GLN A 495 19.96 -13.76 -10.16
C GLN A 495 19.33 -15.01 -10.78
N ASN A 496 18.67 -14.88 -11.94
CA ASN A 496 17.88 -15.99 -12.48
C ASN A 496 18.70 -16.93 -13.38
N TYR A 497 19.80 -16.41 -13.97
CA TYR A 497 20.57 -17.16 -14.99
C TYR A 497 22.08 -17.17 -14.73
N GLY A 498 22.55 -16.58 -13.64
CA GLY A 498 23.97 -16.49 -13.32
C GLY A 498 24.77 -15.60 -14.27
N ILE A 499 24.14 -14.80 -15.12
CA ILE A 499 24.77 -14.01 -16.19
C ILE A 499 25.15 -12.64 -15.65
N ASP A 500 26.43 -12.44 -15.37
CA ASP A 500 27.01 -11.16 -14.89
C ASP A 500 27.72 -10.42 -16.03
N MET A 501 26.93 -9.64 -16.77
CA MET A 501 27.43 -8.90 -17.94
C MET A 501 28.35 -7.75 -17.56
N PRO A 502 29.41 -7.46 -18.35
CA PRO A 502 30.21 -6.25 -18.23
C PRO A 502 29.35 -4.98 -18.21
N PRO A 503 29.72 -3.93 -17.44
CA PRO A 503 28.88 -2.74 -17.28
C PRO A 503 28.42 -2.09 -18.58
N LYS A 504 29.30 -2.00 -19.59
CA LYS A 504 28.97 -1.44 -20.91
C LYS A 504 28.04 -2.35 -21.73
N MET A 505 28.22 -3.66 -21.64
CA MET A 505 27.32 -4.63 -22.28
C MET A 505 25.95 -4.60 -21.61
N ARG A 506 25.90 -4.57 -20.28
CA ARG A 506 24.66 -4.43 -19.49
C ARG A 506 23.86 -3.19 -19.89
N GLU A 507 24.55 -2.08 -20.14
CA GLU A 507 23.92 -0.86 -20.63
C GLU A 507 23.32 -1.02 -22.03
N ALA A 508 24.07 -1.57 -22.99
CA ALA A 508 23.61 -1.82 -24.35
C ALA A 508 22.43 -2.81 -24.38
N PHE A 509 22.54 -3.90 -23.64
CA PHE A 509 21.49 -4.90 -23.49
C PHE A 509 20.22 -4.28 -22.86
N GLY A 510 20.38 -3.44 -21.84
CA GLY A 510 19.27 -2.73 -21.22
C GLY A 510 18.49 -1.85 -22.19
N TYR A 511 19.14 -1.13 -23.10
CA TYR A 511 18.46 -0.38 -24.14
C TYR A 511 17.74 -1.28 -25.15
N HIS A 512 18.35 -2.41 -25.51
CA HIS A 512 17.73 -3.37 -26.44
C HIS A 512 16.45 -3.98 -25.85
N VAL A 513 16.49 -4.46 -24.60
CA VAL A 513 15.33 -5.01 -23.89
C VAL A 513 14.20 -3.98 -23.78
N LYS A 514 14.52 -2.72 -23.46
CA LYS A 514 13.53 -1.63 -23.45
C LYS A 514 12.87 -1.43 -24.80
N SER A 515 13.66 -1.41 -25.88
CA SER A 515 13.13 -1.29 -27.24
C SER A 515 12.17 -2.43 -27.58
N VAL A 516 12.49 -3.67 -27.18
CA VAL A 516 11.60 -4.82 -27.39
C VAL A 516 10.31 -4.67 -26.59
N SER A 517 10.38 -4.25 -25.32
CA SER A 517 9.20 -4.00 -24.46
C SER A 517 8.32 -2.88 -25.03
N ASP A 518 8.92 -1.78 -25.47
CA ASP A 518 8.20 -0.64 -26.05
C ASP A 518 7.45 -1.04 -27.34
N HIS A 519 8.11 -1.77 -28.25
CA HIS A 519 7.46 -2.22 -29.48
C HIS A 519 6.37 -3.27 -29.23
N ALA A 520 6.54 -4.13 -28.23
CA ALA A 520 5.54 -5.12 -27.84
C ALA A 520 4.38 -4.53 -27.03
N HIS A 521 4.49 -3.27 -26.56
CA HIS A 521 3.54 -2.61 -25.65
C HIS A 521 3.18 -3.46 -24.44
N LYS A 522 4.14 -4.24 -23.94
CA LYS A 522 3.94 -5.12 -22.80
C LYS A 522 5.18 -5.18 -21.91
N GLU A 523 4.94 -5.60 -20.70
CA GLU A 523 5.98 -5.99 -19.77
C GLU A 523 6.60 -7.32 -20.18
N LEU A 524 7.94 -7.43 -20.10
CA LEU A 524 8.67 -8.66 -20.39
C LEU A 524 8.90 -9.47 -19.10
N GLN A 525 8.54 -10.74 -19.15
CA GLN A 525 8.85 -11.68 -18.07
C GLN A 525 10.35 -12.06 -18.09
N PRO A 526 10.94 -12.54 -16.99
CA PRO A 526 12.35 -12.92 -16.92
C PRO A 526 12.80 -13.86 -18.04
N ALA A 527 11.98 -14.84 -18.39
CA ALA A 527 12.25 -15.76 -19.49
C ALA A 527 12.31 -15.05 -20.85
N GLU A 528 11.44 -14.07 -21.09
CA GLU A 528 11.43 -13.29 -22.34
C GLU A 528 12.67 -12.38 -22.44
N VAL A 529 13.15 -11.84 -21.33
CA VAL A 529 14.41 -11.08 -21.28
C VAL A 529 15.60 -11.98 -21.59
N TYR A 530 15.61 -13.19 -21.03
CA TYR A 530 16.63 -14.18 -21.34
C TYR A 530 16.59 -14.60 -22.82
N ASP A 531 15.39 -14.74 -23.41
CA ASP A 531 15.22 -15.03 -24.83
C ASP A 531 15.79 -13.90 -25.71
N VAL A 532 15.61 -12.64 -25.33
CA VAL A 532 16.26 -11.50 -26.02
C VAL A 532 17.78 -11.64 -25.95
N PHE A 533 18.34 -11.99 -24.79
CA PHE A 533 19.80 -12.22 -24.67
C PHE A 533 20.26 -13.40 -25.50
N LYS A 534 19.59 -14.54 -25.41
CA LYS A 534 19.90 -15.79 -26.10
C LYS A 534 19.90 -15.59 -27.62
N ASN A 535 18.89 -14.93 -28.14
CA ASN A 535 18.67 -14.81 -29.59
C ASN A 535 19.52 -13.72 -30.24
N ASN A 536 20.09 -12.79 -29.46
CA ASN A 536 20.81 -11.65 -30.03
C ASN A 536 22.28 -11.54 -29.59
N TYR A 537 22.69 -12.26 -28.53
CA TYR A 537 24.06 -12.13 -28.02
C TYR A 537 24.76 -13.44 -27.74
N LEU A 538 24.01 -14.53 -27.45
CA LEU A 538 24.60 -15.78 -26.96
C LEU A 538 24.85 -16.78 -28.08
N ASN A 539 26.10 -17.18 -28.27
CA ASN A 539 26.51 -18.21 -29.22
C ASN A 539 26.01 -17.99 -30.66
N ILE A 540 25.92 -16.73 -31.09
CA ILE A 540 25.47 -16.36 -32.44
C ILE A 540 26.52 -16.77 -33.48
N SER A 541 26.11 -17.57 -34.48
CA SER A 541 27.02 -18.15 -35.49
C SER A 541 26.36 -18.34 -36.88
N ASP A 542 25.37 -17.51 -37.18
CA ASP A 542 24.50 -17.61 -38.35
C ASP A 542 25.21 -17.23 -39.67
N LYS A 543 26.24 -16.38 -39.63
CA LYS A 543 27.00 -15.98 -40.83
C LYS A 543 28.32 -16.72 -40.99
N PHE A 544 29.04 -16.92 -39.88
CA PHE A 544 30.24 -17.75 -39.87
C PHE A 544 30.43 -18.34 -38.47
N THR A 545 31.24 -19.38 -38.35
CA THR A 545 31.63 -20.00 -37.09
C THR A 545 33.07 -20.47 -37.12
N VAL A 546 33.68 -20.55 -35.91
CA VAL A 546 34.96 -21.26 -35.71
C VAL A 546 34.63 -22.68 -35.27
N THR A 547 35.01 -23.66 -36.07
CA THR A 547 34.70 -25.07 -35.81
C THR A 547 35.82 -25.77 -35.03
N GLU A 548 37.08 -25.37 -35.24
CA GLU A 548 38.23 -25.91 -34.51
C GLU A 548 39.28 -24.84 -34.27
N ALA A 549 39.98 -24.91 -33.15
CA ALA A 549 41.11 -24.05 -32.81
C ALA A 549 42.19 -24.86 -32.06
N HIS A 550 43.36 -25.05 -32.69
CA HIS A 550 44.50 -25.75 -32.12
C HIS A 550 45.58 -24.76 -31.72
N PHE A 551 46.04 -24.83 -30.50
CA PHE A 551 46.99 -23.88 -29.95
C PHE A 551 48.39 -24.51 -29.78
N SER A 552 49.44 -23.77 -30.13
CA SER A 552 50.82 -24.11 -29.89
C SER A 552 51.56 -22.92 -29.22
N GLN A 553 52.52 -23.23 -28.38
CA GLN A 553 53.32 -22.21 -27.66
C GLN A 553 54.81 -22.37 -28.01
N LYS A 554 55.23 -21.64 -29.05
CA LYS A 554 56.64 -21.49 -29.42
C LYS A 554 56.89 -20.03 -29.76
N ASN A 555 57.59 -19.30 -28.89
CA ASN A 555 57.83 -17.84 -29.05
C ASN A 555 56.57 -16.97 -29.17
N GLY A 556 55.55 -17.18 -28.35
CA GLY A 556 54.22 -16.59 -28.42
C GLY A 556 53.15 -17.67 -28.52
N ILE A 557 51.86 -17.27 -28.56
CA ILE A 557 50.75 -18.19 -28.78
C ILE A 557 50.40 -18.18 -30.26
N SER A 558 50.50 -19.32 -30.94
CA SER A 558 49.99 -19.53 -32.30
C SER A 558 48.72 -20.36 -32.26
N ALA A 559 47.73 -20.01 -33.07
CA ALA A 559 46.49 -20.74 -33.24
C ALA A 559 46.30 -21.12 -34.71
N VAL A 560 46.04 -22.40 -34.95
CA VAL A 560 45.52 -22.89 -36.26
C VAL A 560 44.00 -23.02 -36.11
N VAL A 561 43.26 -22.20 -36.86
CA VAL A 561 41.82 -22.03 -36.71
C VAL A 561 41.10 -22.46 -37.97
N THR A 562 40.10 -23.33 -37.83
CA THR A 562 39.20 -23.70 -38.93
C THR A 562 37.91 -22.85 -38.80
N ILE A 563 37.65 -22.08 -39.84
CA ILE A 563 36.53 -21.12 -39.92
C ILE A 563 35.59 -21.57 -41.00
N SER A 564 34.35 -21.87 -40.65
CA SER A 564 33.28 -22.20 -41.61
C SER A 564 32.56 -20.92 -42.02
N TYR A 565 32.64 -20.57 -43.29
CA TYR A 565 32.04 -19.39 -43.90
C TYR A 565 31.51 -19.71 -45.28
N ASN A 566 30.25 -19.37 -45.60
CA ASN A 566 29.59 -19.66 -46.89
C ASN A 566 29.68 -21.15 -47.30
N SER A 567 29.52 -22.07 -46.35
CA SER A 567 29.61 -23.53 -46.54
C SER A 567 31.00 -24.01 -47.01
N GLN A 568 32.06 -23.23 -46.74
CA GLN A 568 33.44 -23.57 -46.99
C GLN A 568 34.26 -23.42 -45.71
N ASP A 569 35.17 -24.36 -45.48
CA ASP A 569 36.10 -24.29 -44.35
C ASP A 569 37.41 -23.63 -44.81
N ILE A 570 37.76 -22.56 -44.08
CA ILE A 570 38.98 -21.79 -44.27
C ILE A 570 39.90 -22.05 -43.08
N VAL A 571 41.08 -22.62 -43.33
CA VAL A 571 42.08 -22.84 -42.29
C VAL A 571 43.10 -21.69 -42.31
N ARG A 572 43.34 -21.07 -41.15
CA ARG A 572 44.33 -19.99 -40.97
C ARG A 572 45.16 -20.21 -39.73
N GLU A 573 46.44 -19.90 -39.86
CA GLU A 573 47.37 -19.83 -38.72
C GLU A 573 47.69 -18.36 -38.43
N ALA A 574 47.56 -17.97 -37.18
CA ALA A 574 47.96 -16.64 -36.71
C ALA A 574 48.56 -16.69 -35.31
N THR A 575 49.34 -15.67 -34.99
CA THR A 575 49.93 -15.48 -33.66
C THR A 575 49.27 -14.35 -32.92
N GLY A 576 49.28 -14.41 -31.59
CA GLY A 576 48.73 -13.38 -30.73
C GLY A 576 49.37 -13.34 -29.36
N ASN A 577 49.06 -12.31 -28.59
CA ASN A 577 49.51 -12.16 -27.18
C ASN A 577 48.85 -13.18 -26.25
N GLY A 578 47.69 -13.68 -26.64
CA GLY A 578 46.91 -14.69 -25.92
C GLY A 578 46.14 -15.58 -26.90
N ARG A 579 45.48 -16.64 -26.38
CA ARG A 579 44.73 -17.59 -27.21
C ARG A 579 43.59 -16.91 -28.00
N LEU A 580 42.80 -16.07 -27.34
CA LEU A 580 41.72 -15.34 -27.99
C LEU A 580 42.23 -14.35 -29.04
N ASP A 581 43.34 -13.67 -28.78
CA ASP A 581 43.97 -12.72 -29.70
C ASP A 581 44.51 -13.44 -30.95
N ALA A 582 45.11 -14.63 -30.80
CA ALA A 582 45.58 -15.46 -31.93
C ALA A 582 44.40 -15.91 -32.80
N VAL A 583 43.26 -16.34 -32.21
CA VAL A 583 42.03 -16.66 -32.95
C VAL A 583 41.47 -15.43 -33.64
N SER A 584 41.40 -14.27 -32.95
CA SER A 584 40.94 -13.01 -33.52
C SER A 584 41.76 -12.61 -34.77
N ASN A 585 43.07 -12.74 -34.70
CA ASN A 585 43.96 -12.43 -35.82
C ASN A 585 43.76 -13.41 -36.99
N ALA A 586 43.55 -14.69 -36.72
CA ALA A 586 43.21 -15.69 -37.76
C ALA A 586 41.86 -15.39 -38.45
N VAL A 587 40.85 -14.98 -37.67
CA VAL A 587 39.54 -14.61 -38.21
C VAL A 587 39.60 -13.34 -39.06
N LYS A 588 40.37 -12.32 -38.61
CA LYS A 588 40.60 -11.08 -39.39
C LYS A 588 41.23 -11.37 -40.73
N ASP A 589 42.27 -12.21 -40.74
CA ASP A 589 42.97 -12.61 -41.96
C ASP A 589 42.09 -13.44 -42.90
N ALA A 590 41.36 -14.40 -42.32
CA ALA A 590 40.50 -15.31 -43.11
C ALA A 590 39.33 -14.59 -43.81
N LEU A 591 38.72 -13.64 -43.12
CA LEU A 591 37.49 -12.96 -43.58
C LEU A 591 37.77 -11.56 -44.16
N GLY A 592 39.02 -11.07 -44.07
CA GLY A 592 39.40 -9.73 -44.56
C GLY A 592 38.70 -8.59 -43.83
N ILE A 593 38.45 -8.75 -42.52
CA ILE A 593 37.73 -7.79 -41.69
C ILE A 593 38.65 -7.11 -40.67
N SER A 594 38.25 -5.88 -40.23
CA SER A 594 39.02 -5.11 -39.28
C SER A 594 38.14 -4.69 -38.09
N TYR A 595 38.60 -4.95 -36.89
CA TYR A 595 37.99 -4.53 -35.63
C TYR A 595 39.04 -4.56 -34.48
N SER A 596 38.73 -3.95 -33.36
CA SER A 596 39.52 -4.08 -32.14
C SER A 596 38.66 -4.67 -31.00
N ILE A 597 39.27 -5.55 -30.20
CA ILE A 597 38.63 -6.06 -28.98
C ILE A 597 38.78 -4.97 -27.89
N THR A 598 37.69 -4.45 -27.39
CA THR A 598 37.66 -3.38 -26.36
C THR A 598 37.35 -3.91 -24.99
N THR A 599 36.65 -5.06 -24.89
CA THR A 599 36.27 -5.67 -23.62
C THR A 599 36.34 -7.19 -23.75
N TYR A 600 36.90 -7.83 -22.76
CA TYR A 600 36.89 -9.27 -22.56
C TYR A 600 36.77 -9.57 -21.08
N GLU A 601 35.72 -10.28 -20.70
CA GLU A 601 35.46 -10.73 -19.32
C GLU A 601 34.87 -12.15 -19.38
N GLU A 602 35.10 -12.94 -18.32
CA GLU A 602 34.62 -14.31 -18.21
C GLU A 602 34.36 -14.68 -16.74
N HIS A 603 33.39 -15.55 -16.50
CA HIS A 603 33.12 -16.12 -15.19
C HIS A 603 32.45 -17.50 -15.29
N ALA A 604 32.44 -18.25 -14.18
CA ALA A 604 31.72 -19.50 -14.06
C ALA A 604 30.24 -19.23 -13.76
N LEU A 605 29.31 -19.92 -14.43
CA LEU A 605 27.86 -19.79 -14.19
C LEU A 605 27.44 -20.40 -12.86
N GLU A 606 28.10 -21.47 -12.43
CA GLU A 606 27.81 -22.22 -11.21
C GLU A 606 29.08 -22.47 -10.40
N ARG A 607 28.93 -22.86 -9.14
CA ARG A 607 30.07 -23.28 -8.31
C ARG A 607 30.40 -24.76 -8.54
N GLY A 608 31.63 -25.07 -8.82
CA GLY A 608 32.13 -26.47 -8.96
C GLY A 608 32.90 -26.73 -10.24
N SER A 609 33.54 -27.90 -10.32
CA SER A 609 34.41 -28.28 -11.45
C SER A 609 33.67 -28.65 -12.73
N SER A 610 32.36 -28.83 -12.67
CA SER A 610 31.47 -29.11 -13.80
C SER A 610 30.72 -27.88 -14.34
N SER A 611 31.02 -26.69 -13.76
CA SER A 611 30.39 -25.44 -14.18
C SER A 611 30.72 -25.09 -15.64
N GLN A 612 29.75 -24.49 -16.33
CA GLN A 612 29.99 -23.85 -17.60
C GLN A 612 30.60 -22.48 -17.42
N ALA A 613 31.48 -22.06 -18.30
CA ALA A 613 31.99 -20.71 -18.39
C ALA A 613 31.11 -19.86 -19.28
N CYS A 614 30.89 -18.62 -18.86
CA CYS A 614 30.27 -17.57 -19.67
C CYS A 614 31.33 -16.50 -19.95
N ALA A 615 31.57 -16.21 -21.22
CA ALA A 615 32.51 -15.18 -21.67
C ALA A 615 31.75 -14.08 -22.44
N TYR A 616 32.26 -12.87 -22.36
CA TYR A 616 31.74 -11.67 -23.03
C TYR A 616 32.85 -11.00 -23.84
N VAL A 617 32.57 -10.65 -25.05
CA VAL A 617 33.48 -9.92 -25.95
C VAL A 617 32.78 -8.69 -26.51
N GLY A 618 33.41 -7.55 -26.34
CA GLY A 618 33.05 -6.29 -27.01
C GLY A 618 34.06 -5.97 -28.09
N ILE A 619 33.61 -5.78 -29.33
CA ILE A 619 34.45 -5.34 -30.45
C ILE A 619 34.03 -3.94 -30.91
N GLU A 620 35.01 -3.13 -31.29
CA GLU A 620 34.81 -1.81 -31.86
C GLU A 620 35.14 -1.86 -33.37
N THR A 621 34.22 -1.29 -34.14
CA THR A 621 34.30 -1.16 -35.60
C THR A 621 34.04 0.30 -36.00
N GLU A 622 34.16 0.66 -37.26
CA GLU A 622 33.77 1.99 -37.75
C GLU A 622 32.31 2.32 -37.50
N ASN A 623 31.42 1.31 -37.32
CA ASN A 623 29.99 1.45 -37.12
C ASN A 623 29.59 1.45 -35.61
N GLY A 624 30.56 1.35 -34.70
CA GLY A 624 30.32 1.35 -33.25
C GLY A 624 30.79 0.09 -32.54
N VAL A 625 30.33 -0.08 -31.30
CA VAL A 625 30.67 -1.20 -30.42
C VAL A 625 29.60 -2.28 -30.49
N PHE A 626 30.02 -3.53 -30.73
CA PHE A 626 29.15 -4.70 -30.83
C PHE A 626 29.54 -5.74 -29.78
N TRP A 627 28.55 -6.41 -29.21
CA TRP A 627 28.72 -7.35 -28.14
C TRP A 627 28.34 -8.77 -28.54
N GLY A 628 29.06 -9.74 -27.99
CA GLY A 628 28.74 -11.16 -28.05
C GLY A 628 29.01 -11.83 -26.69
N ALA A 629 28.26 -12.90 -26.45
CA ALA A 629 28.43 -13.78 -25.30
C ALA A 629 28.60 -15.22 -25.79
N GLY A 630 29.36 -16.01 -25.04
CA GLY A 630 29.58 -17.41 -25.28
C GLY A 630 29.48 -18.24 -24.03
N ILE A 631 28.73 -19.33 -24.05
CA ILE A 631 28.64 -20.31 -22.98
C ILE A 631 29.15 -21.66 -23.47
N HIS A 632 30.11 -22.22 -22.72
CA HIS A 632 30.67 -23.55 -22.99
C HIS A 632 31.33 -24.13 -21.73
N THR A 633 31.55 -25.44 -21.69
CA THR A 633 32.27 -26.12 -20.58
C THR A 633 33.77 -25.83 -20.60
N ASP A 634 34.35 -25.56 -21.77
CA ASP A 634 35.71 -25.06 -21.93
C ASP A 634 35.68 -23.52 -21.99
N ILE A 635 36.54 -22.86 -21.22
CA ILE A 635 36.59 -21.41 -21.11
C ILE A 635 37.08 -20.73 -22.39
N ILE A 636 37.99 -21.41 -23.14
CA ILE A 636 38.53 -20.89 -24.39
C ILE A 636 37.46 -20.99 -25.50
N ASP A 637 36.72 -22.08 -25.53
CA ASP A 637 35.60 -22.24 -26.47
C ASP A 637 34.47 -21.25 -26.14
N ALA A 638 34.18 -20.98 -24.86
CA ALA A 638 33.26 -19.93 -24.48
C ALA A 638 33.70 -18.55 -25.01
N SER A 639 35.00 -18.25 -24.89
CA SER A 639 35.59 -16.99 -25.34
C SER A 639 35.58 -16.87 -26.89
N ILE A 640 35.86 -17.96 -27.61
CA ILE A 640 35.77 -18.00 -29.08
C ILE A 640 34.32 -17.78 -29.52
N LYS A 641 33.37 -18.45 -28.91
CA LYS A 641 31.92 -18.26 -29.19
C LYS A 641 31.47 -16.84 -28.92
N ALA A 642 31.95 -16.20 -27.86
CA ALA A 642 31.67 -14.81 -27.57
C ALA A 642 32.21 -13.87 -28.66
N LEU A 643 33.45 -14.09 -29.10
CA LEU A 643 34.08 -13.35 -30.22
C LEU A 643 33.31 -13.54 -31.54
N VAL A 644 32.97 -14.78 -31.89
CA VAL A 644 32.19 -15.12 -33.07
C VAL A 644 30.83 -14.41 -33.02
N SER A 645 30.15 -14.45 -31.88
CA SER A 645 28.87 -13.76 -31.68
C SER A 645 28.98 -12.24 -31.88
N ALA A 646 30.03 -11.60 -31.34
CA ALA A 646 30.26 -10.17 -31.50
C ALA A 646 30.48 -9.77 -32.95
N ILE A 647 31.25 -10.58 -33.69
CA ILE A 647 31.51 -10.33 -35.10
C ILE A 647 30.26 -10.56 -35.96
N ASN A 648 29.49 -11.63 -35.72
CA ASN A 648 28.22 -11.88 -36.39
C ASN A 648 27.24 -10.72 -36.20
N ASN A 649 27.19 -10.12 -34.97
CA ASN A 649 26.35 -8.98 -34.64
C ASN A 649 26.83 -7.66 -35.28
N SER A 650 28.09 -7.53 -35.63
CA SER A 650 28.68 -6.27 -36.11
C SER A 650 28.30 -5.91 -37.54
N GLY A 651 27.81 -6.88 -38.32
CA GLY A 651 27.56 -6.71 -39.76
C GLY A 651 28.81 -6.64 -40.62
N LEU A 652 30.02 -6.88 -40.08
CA LEU A 652 31.27 -6.96 -40.83
C LEU A 652 31.27 -8.14 -41.81
N VAL A 653 30.58 -9.21 -41.47
CA VAL A 653 30.39 -10.40 -42.30
C VAL A 653 28.97 -10.37 -42.86
N LYS A 654 28.85 -10.50 -44.20
CA LYS A 654 27.57 -10.43 -44.91
C LYS A 654 26.91 -11.80 -45.08
#